data_841f130f8544f91bb3f43198af151a11
#
_entry.id   841f130f8544f91bb3f43198af151a11
#
_cell.length_a   1.000
_cell.length_b   1.000
_cell.length_c   1.000
_cell.angle_alpha   90.00
_cell.angle_beta   90.00
_cell.angle_gamma   90.00
#
_symmetry.space_group_name_H-M   'P 1'
#
loop_
_entity.id
_entity.type
_entity.pdbx_description
1 polymer ?
#
loop_
_entity_poly.entity_id
_entity_poly.type
_entity_poly.pdbx_seq_one_letter_code
_entity_poly.pdbx_strand_id
1 'polypeptide(L)'
;MNPRFIALQMTGKRSRSLQKEWLQTGASEIFGVHVFNRTEMQKMLPRDVVRNMLEAMAGKERIIPEYADQIAFAMKEWAIRLGATHYSHWFQPLTGATAEKHDAFIDWDTEDQVIEKFSGKQLIQGEPDASSFPSGGLRTTFEARGYTGWDPTSPVFIWEGGDGVTLCIPSVFFSWTGDVLDSKIPLLRSDKKLNHEVLRLLKLTGIEATHAFSTVGLEQEYFVIDRGLRNLRPDLVLMGRTVFGAASPKGQQMQDHYFGCVKDRVLAYMREFEILAFKLGIPVKTRHNEVAPAQHEVAPVFEKSAIAVDHNILLMELMRQTALKHDLTCLLHEKPFQGVNGSGKHCNWSIGTDTGINLFDPTDSPENNLHFLILLTATLAAVHSHSALLRASIGSAGNDFRLGAHEAPPAIMSVYLGEQLETILEAILQKETLSSSPKGKYDLGLQVIPELTKDYTDRNRTSPFAFTGNKFEFRAVGSSANPAMAVTVLNAIVADSLNQILNEIEKNLAGETPTSKSLLNATLPVIRKSLLNSAHIRFSGDNYSEKWEKEAQRRQLPNLKKSLYAFEAFKSPSSIQVFKGILNEHELNSRYEILLETYSHTVGIESRIMVDMFRTQILPVAVKQQQEIAKGIKLMQEIAPSQSLLKQKEWLEDLSQAIEVAYQKMQELENISQKAEALPLNEKAAAYCEKVVPKCAEFRQEVDIIETLVDNALWQLPKYRELLFMV
;
A
#
# COMPACT_ATOMS: atom_id res chain seq x y z
N MET A 1 -6.86 -4.14 -40.53
CA MET A 1 -7.66 -3.32 -39.57
C MET A 1 -6.75 -3.00 -38.38
N ASN A 2 -6.77 -1.78 -37.86
CA ASN A 2 -5.94 -1.42 -36.69
C ASN A 2 -6.38 -2.24 -35.48
N PRO A 3 -5.47 -2.99 -34.80
CA PRO A 3 -5.81 -3.82 -33.63
C PRO A 3 -6.53 -3.05 -32.51
N ARG A 4 -6.22 -1.76 -32.34
CA ARG A 4 -6.89 -0.88 -31.37
C ARG A 4 -8.40 -0.75 -31.65
N PHE A 5 -8.82 -0.58 -32.91
CA PHE A 5 -10.24 -0.51 -33.24
C PHE A 5 -10.96 -1.85 -33.04
N ILE A 6 -10.26 -2.96 -33.26
CA ILE A 6 -10.82 -4.29 -32.94
C ILE A 6 -11.06 -4.39 -31.43
N ALA A 7 -10.07 -4.02 -30.61
CA ALA A 7 -10.21 -4.05 -29.15
C ALA A 7 -11.36 -3.15 -28.69
N LEU A 8 -11.48 -1.92 -29.22
CA LEU A 8 -12.58 -1.00 -28.91
C LEU A 8 -13.97 -1.57 -29.27
N GLN A 9 -14.10 -2.23 -30.41
CA GLN A 9 -15.35 -2.90 -30.79
C GLN A 9 -15.70 -4.06 -29.86
N MET A 10 -14.68 -4.79 -29.41
CA MET A 10 -14.87 -5.90 -28.47
C MET A 10 -15.26 -5.42 -27.07
N THR A 11 -14.75 -4.29 -26.62
CA THR A 11 -15.11 -3.71 -25.31
C THR A 11 -16.63 -3.51 -25.18
N GLY A 12 -17.28 -2.94 -26.20
CA GLY A 12 -18.73 -2.72 -26.21
C GLY A 12 -19.58 -4.00 -26.27
N LYS A 13 -18.96 -5.15 -26.55
CA LYS A 13 -19.66 -6.46 -26.60
C LYS A 13 -19.44 -7.31 -25.34
N ARG A 14 -18.55 -6.90 -24.45
CA ARG A 14 -18.24 -7.64 -23.24
C ARG A 14 -19.27 -7.35 -22.17
N SER A 15 -19.99 -8.38 -21.77
CA SER A 15 -20.85 -8.36 -20.60
C SER A 15 -20.65 -9.65 -19.82
N ARG A 16 -20.60 -9.55 -18.51
CA ARG A 16 -20.60 -10.71 -17.63
C ARG A 16 -21.58 -10.48 -16.50
N SER A 17 -22.46 -11.43 -16.30
CA SER A 17 -23.33 -11.48 -15.12
C SER A 17 -22.74 -12.46 -14.11
N LEU A 18 -22.87 -12.14 -12.83
CA LEU A 18 -22.58 -13.08 -11.75
C LEU A 18 -23.49 -14.30 -11.81
N GLN A 19 -23.02 -15.42 -11.30
CA GLN A 19 -23.85 -16.59 -11.09
C GLN A 19 -24.99 -16.23 -10.12
N LYS A 20 -26.22 -16.64 -10.44
CA LYS A 20 -27.41 -16.28 -9.65
C LYS A 20 -27.30 -16.71 -8.18
N GLU A 21 -26.66 -17.84 -7.92
CA GLU A 21 -26.43 -18.37 -6.57
C GLU A 21 -25.65 -17.40 -5.68
N TRP A 22 -24.64 -16.73 -6.23
CA TRP A 22 -23.85 -15.74 -5.49
C TRP A 22 -24.63 -14.46 -5.18
N LEU A 23 -25.67 -14.17 -5.96
CA LEU A 23 -26.51 -12.99 -5.74
C LEU A 23 -27.43 -13.14 -4.51
N GLN A 24 -27.67 -14.37 -4.06
CA GLN A 24 -28.62 -14.68 -2.99
C GLN A 24 -27.96 -15.02 -1.66
N THR A 25 -26.62 -15.24 -1.63
CA THR A 25 -25.92 -15.64 -0.42
C THR A 25 -25.56 -14.42 0.45
N GLY A 26 -25.90 -14.47 1.72
CA GLY A 26 -25.56 -13.44 2.70
C GLY A 26 -24.06 -13.48 3.07
N ALA A 27 -23.45 -12.33 3.31
CA ALA A 27 -22.04 -12.26 3.70
C ALA A 27 -21.73 -13.10 4.95
N SER A 28 -22.62 -13.12 5.95
CA SER A 28 -22.46 -13.89 7.17
C SER A 28 -22.46 -15.42 6.95
N GLU A 29 -23.04 -15.90 5.87
CA GLU A 29 -23.12 -17.34 5.55
C GLU A 29 -21.83 -17.87 4.94
N ILE A 30 -21.10 -16.99 4.22
CA ILE A 30 -19.87 -17.37 3.51
C ILE A 30 -18.59 -16.87 4.19
N PHE A 31 -18.71 -16.02 5.21
CA PHE A 31 -17.55 -15.41 5.86
C PHE A 31 -16.66 -16.45 6.54
N GLY A 32 -15.40 -16.55 6.11
CA GLY A 32 -14.41 -17.45 6.69
C GLY A 32 -14.61 -18.92 6.40
N VAL A 33 -15.43 -19.31 5.38
CA VAL A 33 -15.61 -20.72 5.01
C VAL A 33 -14.33 -21.39 4.48
N HIS A 34 -13.40 -20.60 3.97
CA HIS A 34 -12.07 -21.04 3.52
C HIS A 34 -10.98 -20.77 4.57
N VAL A 35 -11.35 -20.56 5.82
CA VAL A 35 -10.42 -20.33 6.93
C VAL A 35 -10.51 -21.48 7.91
N PHE A 36 -9.38 -22.04 8.35
CA PHE A 36 -9.34 -23.00 9.43
C PHE A 36 -9.61 -22.28 10.77
N ASN A 37 -10.87 -21.92 10.95
CA ASN A 37 -11.36 -21.07 12.02
C ASN A 37 -11.65 -21.88 13.29
N ARG A 38 -12.03 -21.17 14.36
CA ARG A 38 -12.35 -21.78 15.66
C ARG A 38 -13.40 -22.90 15.56
N THR A 39 -14.40 -22.74 14.70
CA THR A 39 -15.46 -23.74 14.52
C THR A 39 -14.91 -25.04 13.91
N GLU A 40 -14.05 -24.92 12.90
CA GLU A 40 -13.39 -26.08 12.28
C GLU A 40 -12.40 -26.75 13.26
N MET A 41 -11.63 -25.97 13.99
CA MET A 41 -10.75 -26.48 15.05
C MET A 41 -11.50 -27.30 16.08
N GLN A 42 -12.65 -26.78 16.59
CA GLN A 42 -13.46 -27.47 17.60
C GLN A 42 -14.12 -28.78 17.11
N LYS A 43 -14.35 -28.90 15.79
CA LYS A 43 -14.88 -30.13 15.18
C LYS A 43 -13.83 -31.24 15.07
N MET A 44 -12.57 -30.86 14.91
CA MET A 44 -11.52 -31.77 14.46
C MET A 44 -10.41 -32.03 15.46
N LEU A 45 -10.26 -31.18 16.48
CA LEU A 45 -9.16 -31.22 17.44
C LEU A 45 -9.65 -31.44 18.87
N PRO A 46 -8.85 -32.11 19.73
CA PRO A 46 -9.09 -32.18 21.18
C PRO A 46 -9.13 -30.79 21.81
N ARG A 47 -9.87 -30.66 22.93
CA ARG A 47 -10.10 -29.38 23.61
C ARG A 47 -8.83 -28.67 24.08
N ASP A 48 -7.84 -29.40 24.54
CA ASP A 48 -6.53 -28.90 24.99
C ASP A 48 -5.71 -28.36 23.82
N VAL A 49 -5.71 -29.05 22.69
CA VAL A 49 -5.07 -28.61 21.44
C VAL A 49 -5.73 -27.31 20.92
N VAL A 50 -7.07 -27.27 20.89
CA VAL A 50 -7.81 -26.06 20.50
C VAL A 50 -7.45 -24.89 21.43
N ARG A 51 -7.38 -25.09 22.74
CA ARG A 51 -6.98 -24.04 23.67
C ARG A 51 -5.59 -23.53 23.38
N ASN A 52 -4.60 -24.39 23.22
CA ASN A 52 -3.23 -23.97 22.87
C ASN A 52 -3.17 -23.23 21.54
N MET A 53 -3.91 -23.67 20.51
CA MET A 53 -3.99 -22.94 19.25
C MET A 53 -4.56 -21.54 19.42
N LEU A 54 -5.65 -21.38 20.18
CA LEU A 54 -6.26 -20.07 20.42
C LEU A 54 -5.35 -19.12 21.20
N GLU A 55 -4.59 -19.63 22.18
CA GLU A 55 -3.58 -18.82 22.90
C GLU A 55 -2.40 -18.45 21.97
N ALA A 56 -1.97 -19.34 21.09
CA ALA A 56 -0.95 -19.06 20.09
C ALA A 56 -1.44 -18.01 19.06
N MET A 57 -2.67 -18.13 18.57
CA MET A 57 -3.31 -17.13 17.69
C MET A 57 -3.46 -15.75 18.38
N ALA A 58 -3.64 -15.75 19.69
CA ALA A 58 -3.68 -14.51 20.47
C ALA A 58 -2.27 -13.90 20.68
N GLY A 59 -1.19 -14.62 20.33
CA GLY A 59 0.19 -14.21 20.55
C GLY A 59 0.68 -14.38 22.00
N LYS A 60 -0.03 -15.16 22.81
CA LYS A 60 0.24 -15.35 24.24
C LYS A 60 1.16 -16.53 24.53
N GLU A 61 1.04 -17.63 23.79
CA GLU A 61 1.80 -18.86 24.00
C GLU A 61 2.34 -19.40 22.65
N ARG A 62 3.26 -20.34 22.73
CA ARG A 62 3.73 -21.10 21.56
C ARG A 62 2.88 -22.34 21.34
N ILE A 63 2.83 -22.81 20.11
CA ILE A 63 2.30 -24.15 19.82
C ILE A 63 3.19 -25.18 20.54
N ILE A 64 2.53 -26.08 21.27
CA ILE A 64 3.19 -27.21 21.93
C ILE A 64 3.61 -28.20 20.84
N PRO A 65 4.92 -28.58 20.74
CA PRO A 65 5.42 -29.40 19.64
C PRO A 65 4.67 -30.73 19.48
N GLU A 66 4.24 -31.34 20.57
CA GLU A 66 3.51 -32.62 20.60
C GLU A 66 2.12 -32.51 19.97
N TYR A 67 1.57 -31.31 19.82
CA TYR A 67 0.27 -31.08 19.18
C TYR A 67 0.40 -30.85 17.67
N ALA A 68 1.60 -30.60 17.17
CA ALA A 68 1.81 -30.21 15.77
C ALA A 68 1.31 -31.26 14.76
N ASP A 69 1.53 -32.56 15.02
CA ASP A 69 1.05 -33.62 14.13
C ASP A 69 -0.48 -33.72 14.11
N GLN A 70 -1.14 -33.52 15.28
CA GLN A 70 -2.60 -33.53 15.37
C GLN A 70 -3.19 -32.34 14.62
N ILE A 71 -2.57 -31.17 14.75
CA ILE A 71 -3.00 -29.94 14.07
C ILE A 71 -2.81 -30.09 12.55
N ALA A 72 -1.65 -30.58 12.11
CA ALA A 72 -1.34 -30.84 10.71
C ALA A 72 -2.33 -31.81 10.08
N PHE A 73 -2.61 -32.92 10.75
CA PHE A 73 -3.58 -33.90 10.30
C PHE A 73 -4.98 -33.28 10.13
N ALA A 74 -5.44 -32.53 11.13
CA ALA A 74 -6.75 -31.89 11.09
C ALA A 74 -6.83 -30.86 9.94
N MET A 75 -5.79 -30.05 9.75
CA MET A 75 -5.72 -29.08 8.64
C MET A 75 -5.75 -29.77 7.27
N LYS A 76 -5.00 -30.86 7.11
CA LYS A 76 -4.99 -31.65 5.87
C LYS A 76 -6.38 -32.24 5.57
N GLU A 77 -6.99 -32.93 6.53
CA GLU A 77 -8.33 -33.50 6.35
C GLU A 77 -9.40 -32.45 6.03
N TRP A 78 -9.31 -31.28 6.67
CA TRP A 78 -10.18 -30.16 6.34
C TRP A 78 -9.95 -29.65 4.92
N ALA A 79 -8.68 -29.47 4.54
CA ALA A 79 -8.30 -28.97 3.20
C ALA A 79 -8.71 -29.95 2.08
N ILE A 80 -8.48 -31.25 2.26
CA ILE A 80 -8.87 -32.28 1.27
C ILE A 80 -10.38 -32.30 1.08
N ARG A 81 -11.17 -32.15 2.15
CA ARG A 81 -12.65 -32.04 2.04
C ARG A 81 -13.09 -30.83 1.20
N LEU A 82 -12.28 -29.79 1.12
CA LEU A 82 -12.49 -28.61 0.28
C LEU A 82 -11.83 -28.73 -1.11
N GLY A 83 -11.24 -29.89 -1.43
CA GLY A 83 -10.65 -30.20 -2.73
C GLY A 83 -9.16 -29.86 -2.85
N ALA A 84 -8.47 -29.53 -1.75
CA ALA A 84 -7.03 -29.25 -1.81
C ALA A 84 -6.22 -30.53 -2.05
N THR A 85 -5.25 -30.45 -2.95
CA THR A 85 -4.29 -31.51 -3.27
C THR A 85 -2.86 -31.15 -2.87
N HIS A 86 -2.63 -29.85 -2.59
CA HIS A 86 -1.34 -29.27 -2.27
C HIS A 86 -1.44 -28.40 -1.04
N TYR A 87 -0.29 -28.15 -0.40
CA TYR A 87 -0.12 -27.12 0.62
C TYR A 87 1.03 -26.18 0.24
N SER A 88 1.04 -24.97 0.81
CA SER A 88 2.07 -23.97 0.61
C SER A 88 2.34 -23.20 1.90
N HIS A 89 3.61 -22.98 2.21
CA HIS A 89 4.02 -21.96 3.16
C HIS A 89 3.94 -20.60 2.48
N TRP A 90 2.84 -19.89 2.73
CA TRP A 90 2.57 -18.58 2.15
C TRP A 90 3.27 -17.49 2.96
N PHE A 91 4.14 -16.70 2.34
CA PHE A 91 4.91 -15.67 3.01
C PHE A 91 5.10 -14.40 2.16
N GLN A 92 5.58 -13.32 2.79
CA GLN A 92 5.74 -11.98 2.20
C GLN A 92 7.23 -11.67 2.00
N PRO A 93 7.82 -11.96 0.83
CA PRO A 93 9.22 -11.64 0.56
C PRO A 93 9.43 -10.12 0.46
N LEU A 94 10.68 -9.68 0.46
CA LEU A 94 11.05 -8.26 0.36
C LEU A 94 10.71 -7.61 -1.00
N THR A 95 10.20 -8.35 -1.95
CA THR A 95 9.68 -7.85 -3.24
C THR A 95 8.30 -7.21 -3.15
N GLY A 96 7.63 -7.30 -2.02
CA GLY A 96 6.27 -6.79 -1.81
C GLY A 96 5.13 -7.68 -2.34
N ALA A 97 5.43 -8.70 -3.17
CA ALA A 97 4.49 -9.74 -3.60
C ALA A 97 4.42 -10.88 -2.57
N THR A 98 3.51 -11.82 -2.79
CA THR A 98 3.51 -13.08 -2.05
C THR A 98 4.49 -14.06 -2.67
N ALA A 99 4.99 -15.00 -1.87
CA ALA A 99 5.74 -16.15 -2.34
C ALA A 99 5.13 -17.44 -1.81
N GLU A 100 5.02 -18.43 -2.68
CA GLU A 100 4.47 -19.73 -2.38
C GLU A 100 5.16 -20.82 -3.20
N LYS A 101 5.33 -21.97 -2.57
CA LYS A 101 5.82 -23.18 -3.19
C LYS A 101 4.80 -24.27 -2.91
N HIS A 102 4.21 -24.85 -3.94
CA HIS A 102 3.15 -25.84 -3.81
C HIS A 102 3.76 -27.24 -3.68
N ASP A 103 3.64 -27.84 -2.51
CA ASP A 103 4.02 -29.23 -2.27
C ASP A 103 2.75 -30.10 -2.21
N ALA A 104 2.72 -31.22 -2.94
CA ALA A 104 1.59 -32.17 -2.90
C ALA A 104 1.56 -32.90 -1.55
N PHE A 105 0.35 -33.29 -1.12
CA PHE A 105 0.21 -34.16 0.07
C PHE A 105 0.68 -35.60 -0.18
N ILE A 106 1.07 -35.92 -1.42
CA ILE A 106 1.48 -37.29 -1.80
C ILE A 106 2.71 -37.73 -1.01
N ASP A 107 2.63 -38.95 -0.46
CA ASP A 107 3.74 -39.67 0.21
C ASP A 107 3.53 -41.16 0.00
N TRP A 108 4.46 -41.97 0.45
CA TRP A 108 4.36 -43.45 0.44
C TRP A 108 4.29 -43.98 1.86
N ASP A 109 3.50 -45.02 2.06
CA ASP A 109 3.53 -45.77 3.30
C ASP A 109 4.66 -46.83 3.30
N THR A 110 4.71 -47.65 4.34
CA THR A 110 5.72 -48.70 4.51
C THR A 110 5.51 -49.93 3.56
N GLU A 111 4.39 -49.96 2.83
CA GLU A 111 4.02 -51.00 1.88
C GLU A 111 4.06 -50.50 0.43
N ASP A 112 4.74 -49.37 0.18
CA ASP A 112 4.85 -48.68 -1.11
C ASP A 112 3.49 -48.26 -1.71
N GLN A 113 2.47 -48.08 -0.88
CA GLN A 113 1.19 -47.50 -1.30
C GLN A 113 1.22 -46.00 -1.21
N VAL A 114 0.61 -45.36 -2.20
CA VAL A 114 0.46 -43.87 -2.22
C VAL A 114 -0.55 -43.47 -1.17
N ILE A 115 -0.14 -42.54 -0.30
CA ILE A 115 -0.99 -41.94 0.75
C ILE A 115 -0.95 -40.42 0.68
N GLU A 116 -1.90 -39.81 1.34
CA GLU A 116 -1.90 -38.36 1.57
C GLU A 116 -1.41 -38.08 3.00
N LYS A 117 -0.26 -37.42 3.11
CA LYS A 117 0.40 -37.12 4.39
C LYS A 117 0.78 -35.65 4.52
N PHE A 118 0.58 -35.14 5.70
CA PHE A 118 1.05 -33.83 6.11
C PHE A 118 1.40 -33.89 7.61
N SER A 119 2.66 -33.76 7.93
CA SER A 119 3.19 -33.89 9.27
C SER A 119 3.31 -32.56 10.00
N GLY A 120 3.39 -32.59 11.32
CA GLY A 120 3.67 -31.41 12.14
C GLY A 120 5.00 -30.74 11.77
N LYS A 121 6.00 -31.50 11.35
CA LYS A 121 7.26 -30.94 10.84
C LYS A 121 7.02 -30.11 9.57
N GLN A 122 6.24 -30.62 8.63
CA GLN A 122 5.89 -29.92 7.40
C GLN A 122 4.98 -28.70 7.65
N LEU A 123 4.15 -28.74 8.70
CA LEU A 123 3.38 -27.58 9.13
C LEU A 123 4.25 -26.49 9.72
N ILE A 124 5.16 -26.85 10.64
CA ILE A 124 5.97 -25.87 11.40
C ILE A 124 7.02 -25.22 10.52
N GLN A 125 7.66 -25.96 9.62
CA GLN A 125 8.82 -25.49 8.86
C GLN A 125 8.80 -26.01 7.42
N GLY A 126 9.02 -25.08 6.48
CA GLY A 126 9.34 -25.36 5.09
C GLY A 126 10.78 -24.95 4.75
N GLU A 127 11.29 -25.48 3.63
CA GLU A 127 12.63 -25.14 3.11
C GLU A 127 12.52 -24.75 1.63
N PRO A 128 12.11 -23.51 1.30
CA PRO A 128 12.16 -23.03 -0.07
C PRO A 128 13.59 -22.69 -0.48
N ASP A 129 13.88 -22.74 -1.79
CA ASP A 129 15.12 -22.21 -2.32
C ASP A 129 15.12 -20.66 -2.20
N ALA A 130 16.10 -20.14 -1.47
CA ALA A 130 16.23 -18.71 -1.21
C ALA A 130 17.22 -18.00 -2.16
N SER A 131 17.83 -18.73 -3.11
CA SER A 131 18.91 -18.18 -3.96
C SER A 131 18.48 -17.00 -4.82
N SER A 132 17.20 -16.96 -5.24
CA SER A 132 16.64 -15.87 -6.07
C SER A 132 15.96 -14.75 -5.29
N PHE A 133 15.80 -14.88 -3.98
CA PHE A 133 15.19 -13.82 -3.18
C PHE A 133 16.17 -12.67 -2.90
N PRO A 134 15.72 -11.40 -2.93
CA PRO A 134 16.55 -10.26 -2.58
C PRO A 134 17.10 -10.39 -1.15
N SER A 135 18.39 -10.25 -0.98
CA SER A 135 19.04 -10.38 0.33
C SER A 135 19.82 -9.14 0.76
N GLY A 136 20.10 -8.20 -0.15
CA GLY A 136 20.88 -7.00 0.15
C GLY A 136 22.22 -7.33 0.82
N GLY A 137 22.90 -8.39 0.37
CA GLY A 137 24.19 -8.81 0.92
C GLY A 137 24.13 -9.65 2.19
N LEU A 138 22.94 -9.97 2.75
CA LEU A 138 22.81 -10.89 3.89
C LEU A 138 23.26 -12.31 3.60
N ARG A 139 23.24 -12.69 2.32
CA ARG A 139 23.65 -14.00 1.82
C ARG A 139 24.64 -13.85 0.67
N THR A 140 25.44 -14.88 0.48
CA THR A 140 26.23 -15.03 -0.75
C THR A 140 25.46 -15.78 -1.83
N THR A 141 25.87 -15.67 -3.08
CA THR A 141 25.17 -16.29 -4.23
C THR A 141 25.19 -17.81 -4.21
N PHE A 142 26.02 -18.47 -3.42
CA PHE A 142 26.06 -19.92 -3.27
C PHE A 142 25.19 -20.43 -2.11
N GLU A 143 24.67 -19.56 -1.27
CA GLU A 143 23.75 -19.93 -0.18
C GLU A 143 22.33 -20.02 -0.74
N ALA A 144 21.82 -21.23 -0.91
CA ALA A 144 20.48 -21.46 -1.47
C ALA A 144 19.40 -21.69 -0.40
N ARG A 145 19.80 -22.08 0.85
CA ARG A 145 18.83 -22.44 1.88
C ARG A 145 18.17 -21.22 2.52
N GLY A 146 16.85 -21.24 2.52
CA GLY A 146 16.00 -20.40 3.38
C GLY A 146 14.98 -21.27 4.10
N TYR A 147 14.40 -20.73 5.15
CA TYR A 147 13.38 -21.41 5.93
C TYR A 147 12.14 -20.55 6.05
N THR A 148 11.00 -21.22 5.92
CA THR A 148 9.71 -20.66 6.35
C THR A 148 9.35 -21.25 7.70
N GLY A 149 8.76 -20.45 8.58
CA GLY A 149 8.22 -20.89 9.85
C GLY A 149 6.74 -20.50 9.93
N TRP A 150 5.89 -21.46 10.31
CA TRP A 150 4.47 -21.18 10.51
C TRP A 150 4.25 -20.06 11.52
N ASP A 151 3.42 -19.08 11.14
CA ASP A 151 2.94 -18.03 12.04
C ASP A 151 1.50 -18.35 12.47
N PRO A 152 1.28 -18.89 13.67
CA PRO A 152 -0.07 -19.21 14.13
C PRO A 152 -0.93 -17.99 14.45
N THR A 153 -0.36 -16.78 14.51
CA THR A 153 -1.13 -15.55 14.74
C THR A 153 -1.98 -15.13 13.55
N SER A 154 -1.69 -15.67 12.37
CA SER A 154 -2.51 -15.53 11.16
C SER A 154 -3.22 -16.84 10.83
N PRO A 155 -4.51 -16.79 10.46
CA PRO A 155 -5.28 -18.00 10.20
C PRO A 155 -4.81 -18.71 8.92
N VAL A 156 -4.75 -20.04 8.98
CA VAL A 156 -4.52 -20.91 7.82
C VAL A 156 -5.77 -20.88 6.92
N PHE A 157 -5.58 -20.84 5.61
CA PHE A 157 -6.67 -20.64 4.66
C PHE A 157 -6.55 -21.53 3.41
N ILE A 158 -7.65 -21.66 2.69
CA ILE A 158 -7.72 -22.32 1.38
C ILE A 158 -7.68 -21.26 0.29
N TRP A 159 -6.75 -21.38 -0.63
CA TRP A 159 -6.68 -20.59 -1.84
C TRP A 159 -7.28 -21.36 -3.02
N GLU A 160 -8.33 -20.77 -3.64
CA GLU A 160 -8.91 -21.25 -4.90
C GLU A 160 -8.32 -20.43 -6.04
N GLY A 161 -7.39 -21.01 -6.81
CA GLY A 161 -6.75 -20.35 -7.94
C GLY A 161 -6.74 -21.21 -9.18
N GLY A 162 -7.09 -20.63 -10.34
CA GLY A 162 -7.14 -21.38 -11.60
C GLY A 162 -8.09 -22.57 -11.51
N ASP A 163 -7.56 -23.77 -11.74
CA ASP A 163 -8.28 -25.03 -11.63
C ASP A 163 -7.83 -25.87 -10.40
N GLY A 164 -7.18 -25.23 -9.42
CA GLY A 164 -6.61 -25.90 -8.25
C GLY A 164 -6.98 -25.26 -6.93
N VAL A 165 -6.92 -26.10 -5.88
CA VAL A 165 -7.15 -25.69 -4.49
C VAL A 165 -5.93 -26.05 -3.67
N THR A 166 -5.43 -25.06 -2.88
CA THR A 166 -4.21 -25.20 -2.09
C THR A 166 -4.46 -24.78 -0.63
N LEU A 167 -3.94 -25.56 0.32
CA LEU A 167 -3.85 -25.19 1.72
C LEU A 167 -2.70 -24.22 1.91
N CYS A 168 -2.99 -22.98 2.27
CA CYS A 168 -2.00 -21.94 2.52
C CYS A 168 -1.74 -21.74 4.01
N ILE A 169 -0.48 -21.82 4.41
CA ILE A 169 0.00 -21.70 5.78
C ILE A 169 0.75 -20.38 5.90
N PRO A 170 0.15 -19.35 6.54
CA PRO A 170 0.83 -18.07 6.76
C PRO A 170 2.14 -18.29 7.51
N SER A 171 3.23 -17.80 6.93
CA SER A 171 4.58 -18.11 7.38
C SER A 171 5.46 -16.88 7.39
N VAL A 172 6.52 -16.93 8.18
CA VAL A 172 7.66 -16.00 8.15
C VAL A 172 8.79 -16.63 7.34
N PHE A 173 9.70 -15.79 6.81
CA PHE A 173 10.81 -16.25 5.98
C PHE A 173 12.16 -15.67 6.45
N PHE A 174 13.14 -16.54 6.60
CA PHE A 174 14.49 -16.17 7.07
C PHE A 174 15.57 -17.03 6.42
N SER A 175 16.81 -16.53 6.41
CA SER A 175 17.98 -17.22 5.86
C SER A 175 18.41 -18.41 6.74
N TRP A 176 19.31 -19.23 6.22
CA TRP A 176 19.96 -20.31 6.99
C TRP A 176 20.73 -19.78 8.21
N THR A 177 21.25 -18.56 8.15
CA THR A 177 21.92 -17.87 9.26
C THR A 177 20.94 -17.23 10.26
N GLY A 178 19.63 -17.21 9.95
CA GLY A 178 18.59 -16.62 10.80
C GLY A 178 18.29 -15.16 10.51
N ASP A 179 18.87 -14.57 9.45
CA ASP A 179 18.60 -13.21 9.05
C ASP A 179 17.20 -13.09 8.43
N VAL A 180 16.51 -12.01 8.74
CA VAL A 180 15.14 -11.77 8.32
C VAL A 180 15.08 -11.37 6.84
N LEU A 181 14.39 -12.17 6.02
CA LEU A 181 14.25 -11.98 4.57
C LEU A 181 12.81 -11.66 4.13
N ASP A 182 11.93 -11.35 5.09
CA ASP A 182 10.53 -11.03 4.83
C ASP A 182 10.11 -9.67 5.40
N SER A 183 8.86 -9.29 5.13
CA SER A 183 8.24 -8.08 5.67
C SER A 183 7.44 -8.34 6.95
N LYS A 184 7.13 -9.59 7.29
CA LYS A 184 6.23 -9.97 8.39
C LYS A 184 6.94 -10.02 9.74
N ILE A 185 8.14 -10.60 9.81
CA ILE A 185 8.91 -10.67 11.08
C ILE A 185 9.11 -9.27 11.70
N PRO A 186 9.54 -8.24 10.96
CA PRO A 186 9.69 -6.91 11.53
C PRO A 186 8.38 -6.35 12.07
N LEU A 187 7.26 -6.59 11.38
CA LEU A 187 5.93 -6.16 11.82
C LEU A 187 5.55 -6.81 13.16
N LEU A 188 5.67 -8.13 13.27
CA LEU A 188 5.39 -8.87 14.50
C LEU A 188 6.28 -8.43 15.67
N ARG A 189 7.58 -8.21 15.41
CA ARG A 189 8.53 -7.71 16.45
C ARG A 189 8.20 -6.27 16.85
N SER A 190 7.78 -5.41 15.93
CA SER A 190 7.37 -4.02 16.24
C SER A 190 6.11 -3.98 17.09
N ASP A 191 5.14 -4.84 16.80
CA ASP A 191 3.91 -4.96 17.59
C ASP A 191 4.21 -5.45 19.00
N LYS A 192 5.11 -6.44 19.15
CA LYS A 192 5.60 -6.88 20.46
C LYS A 192 6.27 -5.76 21.26
N LYS A 193 7.08 -4.92 20.60
CA LYS A 193 7.74 -3.76 21.26
C LYS A 193 6.71 -2.74 21.69
N LEU A 194 5.72 -2.44 20.83
CA LEU A 194 4.62 -1.54 21.15
C LEU A 194 3.78 -2.07 22.31
N ASN A 195 3.42 -3.36 22.29
CA ASN A 195 2.68 -4.03 23.38
C ASN A 195 3.36 -3.81 24.74
N HIS A 196 4.67 -3.99 24.81
CA HIS A 196 5.45 -3.81 26.07
C HIS A 196 5.26 -2.40 26.63
N GLU A 197 5.42 -1.37 25.83
CA GLU A 197 5.33 0.01 26.30
C GLU A 197 3.86 0.42 26.59
N VAL A 198 2.92 -0.07 25.81
CA VAL A 198 1.49 0.20 26.05
C VAL A 198 1.03 -0.44 27.35
N LEU A 199 1.43 -1.69 27.66
CA LEU A 199 1.09 -2.32 28.93
C LEU A 199 1.70 -1.59 30.13
N ARG A 200 2.91 -0.98 30.00
CA ARG A 200 3.46 -0.08 31.03
C ARG A 200 2.57 1.14 31.26
N LEU A 201 2.10 1.78 30.16
CA LEU A 201 1.16 2.89 30.24
C LEU A 201 -0.14 2.50 30.94
N LEU A 202 -0.75 1.38 30.53
CA LEU A 202 -2.03 0.91 31.07
C LEU A 202 -1.92 0.60 32.58
N LYS A 203 -0.79 0.00 33.01
CA LYS A 203 -0.51 -0.23 34.43
C LYS A 203 -0.43 1.08 35.22
N LEU A 204 0.22 2.12 34.66
CA LEU A 204 0.29 3.44 35.32
C LEU A 204 -1.07 4.13 35.41
N THR A 205 -1.92 3.96 34.41
CA THR A 205 -3.23 4.60 34.35
C THR A 205 -4.37 3.75 34.97
N GLY A 206 -4.05 2.56 35.49
CA GLY A 206 -5.02 1.68 36.17
C GLY A 206 -6.00 0.99 35.24
N ILE A 207 -5.65 0.83 33.95
CA ILE A 207 -6.47 0.10 32.98
C ILE A 207 -5.99 -1.35 32.91
N GLU A 208 -6.91 -2.28 33.13
CA GLU A 208 -6.61 -3.71 33.06
C GLU A 208 -6.60 -4.21 31.62
N ALA A 209 -5.47 -4.75 31.19
CA ALA A 209 -5.30 -5.49 29.95
C ALA A 209 -4.09 -6.42 30.08
N THR A 210 -4.13 -7.56 29.39
CA THR A 210 -3.00 -8.51 29.35
C THR A 210 -2.25 -8.44 28.03
N HIS A 211 -2.86 -7.87 27.00
CA HIS A 211 -2.25 -7.73 25.69
C HIS A 211 -2.77 -6.48 24.98
N ALA A 212 -1.85 -5.73 24.39
CA ALA A 212 -2.14 -4.62 23.49
C ALA A 212 -1.52 -4.88 22.11
N PHE A 213 -2.11 -4.36 21.06
CA PHE A 213 -1.68 -4.58 19.69
C PHE A 213 -2.04 -3.40 18.81
N SER A 214 -1.26 -3.18 17.77
CA SER A 214 -1.66 -2.22 16.74
C SER A 214 -2.78 -2.80 15.88
N THR A 215 -3.68 -1.93 15.45
CA THR A 215 -4.75 -2.23 14.50
C THR A 215 -4.60 -1.36 13.27
N VAL A 216 -4.98 -1.88 12.10
CA VAL A 216 -4.99 -1.09 10.87
C VAL A 216 -6.17 -1.48 9.97
N GLY A 217 -6.82 -0.47 9.40
CA GLY A 217 -7.74 -0.60 8.27
C GLY A 217 -7.06 -0.05 7.02
N LEU A 218 -6.99 -0.84 5.96
CA LEU A 218 -6.24 -0.52 4.76
C LEU A 218 -7.19 -0.21 3.61
N GLU A 219 -7.35 1.07 3.27
CA GLU A 219 -8.16 1.53 2.13
C GLU A 219 -7.34 1.35 0.86
N GLN A 220 -7.75 0.45 -0.02
CA GLN A 220 -7.05 0.12 -1.25
C GLN A 220 -7.65 0.84 -2.44
N GLU A 221 -6.94 1.83 -2.96
CA GLU A 221 -7.27 2.47 -4.24
C GLU A 221 -6.66 1.70 -5.41
N TYR A 222 -7.33 1.72 -6.58
CA TYR A 222 -6.89 1.02 -7.78
C TYR A 222 -7.60 1.53 -9.02
N PHE A 223 -7.02 1.28 -10.21
CA PHE A 223 -7.67 1.53 -11.49
C PHE A 223 -8.16 0.23 -12.13
N VAL A 224 -9.26 0.30 -12.86
CA VAL A 224 -9.81 -0.82 -13.65
C VAL A 224 -9.95 -0.40 -15.10
N ILE A 225 -9.30 -1.14 -16.00
CA ILE A 225 -9.34 -0.90 -17.45
C ILE A 225 -9.69 -2.18 -18.21
N ASP A 226 -10.12 -2.03 -19.46
CA ASP A 226 -10.38 -3.17 -20.33
C ASP A 226 -9.08 -3.94 -20.65
N ARG A 227 -9.09 -5.27 -20.49
CA ARG A 227 -7.95 -6.16 -20.73
C ARG A 227 -7.47 -6.12 -22.19
N GLY A 228 -8.38 -6.00 -23.15
CA GLY A 228 -8.02 -5.94 -24.57
C GLY A 228 -7.26 -4.67 -24.91
N LEU A 229 -7.62 -3.54 -24.32
CA LEU A 229 -6.89 -2.29 -24.47
C LEU A 229 -5.53 -2.34 -23.76
N ARG A 230 -5.49 -2.89 -22.54
CA ARG A 230 -4.23 -3.09 -21.79
C ARG A 230 -3.22 -3.91 -22.59
N ASN A 231 -3.65 -5.00 -23.24
CA ASN A 231 -2.76 -5.91 -23.97
C ASN A 231 -2.10 -5.29 -25.20
N LEU A 232 -2.61 -4.16 -25.69
CA LEU A 232 -1.99 -3.38 -26.78
C LEU A 232 -0.96 -2.36 -26.28
N ARG A 233 -0.69 -2.32 -24.98
CA ARG A 233 0.24 -1.37 -24.35
C ARG A 233 1.32 -2.11 -23.56
N PRO A 234 2.51 -2.29 -24.13
CA PRO A 234 3.62 -2.95 -23.44
C PRO A 234 3.95 -2.36 -22.07
N ASP A 235 3.85 -1.05 -21.91
CA ASP A 235 4.07 -0.35 -20.64
C ASP A 235 3.06 -0.78 -19.56
N LEU A 236 1.77 -0.86 -19.88
CA LEU A 236 0.75 -1.36 -18.96
C LEU A 236 0.91 -2.87 -18.67
N VAL A 237 1.38 -3.65 -19.66
CA VAL A 237 1.62 -5.09 -19.49
C VAL A 237 2.77 -5.34 -18.53
N LEU A 238 3.89 -4.62 -18.67
CA LEU A 238 5.14 -4.88 -17.95
C LEU A 238 5.25 -4.15 -16.63
N MET A 239 4.68 -2.91 -16.54
CA MET A 239 4.84 -2.05 -15.36
C MET A 239 3.52 -1.62 -14.71
N GLY A 240 2.37 -1.85 -15.34
CA GLY A 240 1.08 -1.35 -14.84
C GLY A 240 0.93 0.18 -14.91
N ARG A 241 1.80 0.87 -15.66
CA ARG A 241 1.85 2.31 -15.81
C ARG A 241 2.06 2.70 -17.27
N THR A 242 1.41 3.77 -17.73
CA THR A 242 1.65 4.34 -19.06
C THR A 242 2.89 5.23 -19.05
N VAL A 243 3.88 4.91 -19.88
CA VAL A 243 5.08 5.76 -20.05
C VAL A 243 4.86 6.86 -21.10
N PHE A 244 3.89 6.71 -21.99
CA PHE A 244 3.41 7.69 -22.96
C PHE A 244 1.90 7.82 -22.91
N GLY A 245 1.35 8.94 -23.38
CA GLY A 245 -0.06 9.18 -23.54
C GLY A 245 -0.42 10.65 -23.40
N ALA A 246 -0.91 11.24 -24.48
CA ALA A 246 -1.42 12.60 -24.48
C ALA A 246 -2.67 12.69 -23.58
N ALA A 247 -2.85 13.85 -22.95
CA ALA A 247 -4.00 14.11 -22.09
C ALA A 247 -5.32 13.91 -22.85
N SER A 248 -6.28 13.28 -22.18
CA SER A 248 -7.65 13.18 -22.72
C SER A 248 -8.31 14.55 -22.73
N PRO A 249 -9.14 14.86 -23.74
CA PRO A 249 -9.94 16.10 -23.76
C PRO A 249 -10.85 16.27 -22.53
N LYS A 250 -11.28 15.17 -21.93
CA LYS A 250 -11.99 15.12 -20.65
C LYS A 250 -11.12 14.37 -19.65
N GLY A 251 -10.85 14.98 -18.50
CA GLY A 251 -10.20 14.36 -17.35
C GLY A 251 -11.21 14.12 -16.22
N GLN A 252 -10.99 14.78 -15.08
CA GLN A 252 -11.81 14.68 -13.88
C GLN A 252 -12.89 15.75 -13.78
N GLN A 253 -13.10 16.54 -14.84
CA GLN A 253 -14.05 17.66 -14.86
C GLN A 253 -15.46 17.20 -15.17
N MET A 254 -16.46 18.00 -14.73
CA MET A 254 -17.87 17.94 -15.12
C MET A 254 -18.65 16.70 -14.65
N GLN A 255 -18.01 15.74 -14.04
CA GLN A 255 -18.64 14.60 -13.40
C GLN A 255 -18.03 14.43 -12.02
N ASP A 256 -18.88 14.18 -11.07
CA ASP A 256 -18.44 13.75 -9.76
C ASP A 256 -18.24 12.23 -9.77
N HIS A 257 -17.04 11.80 -10.12
CA HIS A 257 -16.71 10.37 -10.24
C HIS A 257 -16.87 9.65 -8.90
N TYR A 258 -16.55 10.30 -7.79
CA TYR A 258 -16.66 9.76 -6.44
C TYR A 258 -18.10 9.36 -6.08
N PHE A 259 -19.08 10.19 -6.42
CA PHE A 259 -20.50 9.94 -6.16
C PHE A 259 -21.26 9.32 -7.33
N GLY A 260 -20.59 9.12 -8.46
CA GLY A 260 -21.16 8.48 -9.64
C GLY A 260 -21.51 7.02 -9.40
N CYS A 261 -22.48 6.50 -10.18
CA CYS A 261 -22.78 5.07 -10.16
C CYS A 261 -21.58 4.25 -10.65
N VAL A 262 -21.25 3.18 -9.94
CA VAL A 262 -20.29 2.21 -10.43
C VAL A 262 -20.86 1.52 -11.66
N LYS A 263 -20.10 1.46 -12.75
CA LYS A 263 -20.53 0.81 -14.00
C LYS A 263 -20.80 -0.68 -13.78
N ASP A 264 -21.83 -1.22 -14.37
CA ASP A 264 -22.32 -2.60 -14.14
C ASP A 264 -21.23 -3.67 -14.26
N ARG A 265 -20.36 -3.57 -15.28
CA ARG A 265 -19.26 -4.51 -15.49
C ARG A 265 -18.22 -4.46 -14.35
N VAL A 266 -17.89 -3.27 -13.89
CA VAL A 266 -16.99 -3.06 -12.75
C VAL A 266 -17.66 -3.52 -11.46
N LEU A 267 -18.92 -3.23 -11.27
CA LEU A 267 -19.69 -3.66 -10.09
C LEU A 267 -19.77 -5.20 -10.01
N ALA A 268 -19.95 -5.89 -11.13
CA ALA A 268 -19.89 -7.36 -11.18
C ALA A 268 -18.52 -7.90 -10.76
N TYR A 269 -17.45 -7.30 -11.25
CA TYR A 269 -16.08 -7.60 -10.82
C TYR A 269 -15.87 -7.37 -9.32
N MET A 270 -16.27 -6.19 -8.81
CA MET A 270 -16.16 -5.86 -7.39
C MET A 270 -16.88 -6.88 -6.51
N ARG A 271 -18.08 -7.27 -6.90
CA ARG A 271 -18.88 -8.23 -6.15
C ARG A 271 -18.25 -9.62 -6.12
N GLU A 272 -17.63 -10.07 -7.21
CA GLU A 272 -16.97 -11.37 -7.25
C GLU A 272 -15.74 -11.41 -6.32
N PHE A 273 -14.84 -10.42 -6.40
CA PHE A 273 -13.70 -10.43 -5.51
C PHE A 273 -14.10 -10.21 -4.03
N GLU A 274 -15.16 -9.48 -3.75
CA GLU A 274 -15.70 -9.27 -2.41
C GLU A 274 -16.22 -10.58 -1.79
N ILE A 275 -16.93 -11.41 -2.58
CA ILE A 275 -17.36 -12.75 -2.15
C ILE A 275 -16.16 -13.65 -1.87
N LEU A 276 -15.15 -13.66 -2.75
CA LEU A 276 -13.93 -14.42 -2.53
C LEU A 276 -13.16 -13.93 -1.29
N ALA A 277 -13.12 -12.62 -1.06
CA ALA A 277 -12.55 -12.02 0.13
C ALA A 277 -13.29 -12.47 1.40
N PHE A 278 -14.63 -12.47 1.39
CA PHE A 278 -15.43 -12.97 2.52
C PHE A 278 -15.13 -14.45 2.82
N LYS A 279 -15.00 -15.30 1.81
CA LYS A 279 -14.64 -16.71 2.01
C LYS A 279 -13.30 -16.85 2.74
N LEU A 280 -12.33 -15.97 2.47
CA LEU A 280 -11.03 -15.90 3.13
C LEU A 280 -11.06 -15.18 4.49
N GLY A 281 -12.24 -14.75 4.96
CA GLY A 281 -12.35 -14.00 6.21
C GLY A 281 -11.90 -12.55 6.14
N ILE A 282 -11.70 -11.99 4.95
CA ILE A 282 -11.32 -10.59 4.76
C ILE A 282 -12.57 -9.71 4.88
N PRO A 283 -12.65 -8.81 5.87
CA PRO A 283 -13.87 -8.08 6.18
C PRO A 283 -14.07 -6.84 5.30
N VAL A 284 -14.20 -7.02 3.98
CA VAL A 284 -14.50 -5.91 3.05
C VAL A 284 -15.80 -5.23 3.47
N LYS A 285 -15.77 -3.91 3.64
CA LYS A 285 -16.91 -3.13 4.14
C LYS A 285 -17.45 -2.15 3.10
N THR A 286 -16.58 -1.46 2.39
CA THR A 286 -16.95 -0.37 1.50
C THR A 286 -16.29 -0.54 0.15
N ARG A 287 -17.00 -0.19 -0.91
CA ARG A 287 -16.48 -0.04 -2.27
C ARG A 287 -17.15 1.14 -2.93
N HIS A 288 -16.43 1.92 -3.69
CA HIS A 288 -16.96 3.07 -4.42
C HIS A 288 -16.02 3.49 -5.57
N ASN A 289 -16.48 4.44 -6.39
CA ASN A 289 -15.62 5.13 -7.33
C ASN A 289 -14.70 6.11 -6.60
N GLU A 290 -13.53 6.33 -7.14
CA GLU A 290 -12.63 7.42 -6.78
C GLU A 290 -12.73 8.60 -7.76
N VAL A 291 -12.00 9.69 -7.47
CA VAL A 291 -12.11 10.96 -8.22
C VAL A 291 -11.70 10.81 -9.67
N ALA A 292 -10.66 10.04 -9.99
CA ALA A 292 -10.24 9.83 -11.37
C ALA A 292 -11.19 8.87 -12.11
N PRO A 293 -11.40 9.09 -13.42
CA PRO A 293 -12.13 8.11 -14.24
C PRO A 293 -11.44 6.74 -14.19
N ALA A 294 -12.22 5.67 -14.11
CA ALA A 294 -11.77 4.29 -13.97
C ALA A 294 -11.01 3.98 -12.66
N GLN A 295 -11.00 4.89 -11.69
CA GLN A 295 -10.44 4.69 -10.37
C GLN A 295 -11.51 4.30 -9.36
N HIS A 296 -11.14 3.40 -8.44
CA HIS A 296 -12.04 2.83 -7.44
C HIS A 296 -11.29 2.59 -6.14
N GLU A 297 -12.04 2.40 -5.06
CA GLU A 297 -11.51 2.05 -3.75
C GLU A 297 -12.29 0.88 -3.14
N VAL A 298 -11.58 0.07 -2.37
CA VAL A 298 -12.15 -0.94 -1.48
C VAL A 298 -11.54 -0.77 -0.08
N ALA A 299 -12.40 -0.72 0.95
CA ALA A 299 -11.99 -0.52 2.33
C ALA A 299 -12.53 -1.65 3.22
N PRO A 300 -11.67 -2.51 3.81
CA PRO A 300 -12.05 -3.47 4.83
C PRO A 300 -12.20 -2.81 6.19
N VAL A 301 -12.89 -3.48 7.11
CA VAL A 301 -12.87 -3.16 8.53
C VAL A 301 -11.44 -3.36 9.07
N PHE A 302 -11.03 -2.55 10.05
CA PHE A 302 -9.72 -2.68 10.69
C PHE A 302 -9.58 -4.01 11.44
N GLU A 303 -8.37 -4.52 11.47
CA GLU A 303 -7.98 -5.75 12.16
C GLU A 303 -6.64 -5.56 12.87
N LYS A 304 -6.16 -6.57 13.62
CA LYS A 304 -4.76 -6.58 14.10
C LYS A 304 -3.82 -6.40 12.91
N SER A 305 -2.81 -5.56 13.06
CA SER A 305 -1.98 -5.11 11.93
C SER A 305 -1.37 -6.25 11.11
N ALA A 306 -0.89 -7.31 11.72
CA ALA A 306 -0.32 -8.44 11.00
C ALA A 306 -1.36 -9.15 10.11
N ILE A 307 -2.59 -9.37 10.63
CA ILE A 307 -3.69 -9.98 9.89
C ILE A 307 -4.17 -9.04 8.78
N ALA A 308 -4.34 -7.76 9.08
CA ALA A 308 -4.78 -6.77 8.09
C ALA A 308 -3.80 -6.65 6.92
N VAL A 309 -2.49 -6.75 7.17
CA VAL A 309 -1.46 -6.76 6.13
C VAL A 309 -1.54 -8.03 5.28
N ASP A 310 -1.65 -9.22 5.89
CA ASP A 310 -1.86 -10.47 5.17
C ASP A 310 -3.12 -10.40 4.29
N HIS A 311 -4.24 -9.95 4.86
CA HIS A 311 -5.50 -9.79 4.14
C HIS A 311 -5.41 -8.77 3.00
N ASN A 312 -4.67 -7.67 3.17
CA ASN A 312 -4.47 -6.71 2.07
C ASN A 312 -3.68 -7.32 0.90
N ILE A 313 -2.63 -8.07 1.17
CA ILE A 313 -1.84 -8.72 0.12
C ILE A 313 -2.68 -9.78 -0.62
N LEU A 314 -3.47 -10.57 0.12
CA LEU A 314 -4.41 -11.52 -0.48
C LEU A 314 -5.50 -10.80 -1.30
N LEU A 315 -6.05 -9.71 -0.78
CA LEU A 315 -7.06 -8.92 -1.48
C LEU A 315 -6.51 -8.35 -2.79
N MET A 316 -5.29 -7.82 -2.80
CA MET A 316 -4.63 -7.32 -4.02
C MET A 316 -4.51 -8.43 -5.08
N GLU A 317 -4.19 -9.66 -4.67
CA GLU A 317 -4.08 -10.80 -5.58
C GLU A 317 -5.47 -11.25 -6.09
N LEU A 318 -6.48 -11.34 -5.22
CA LEU A 318 -7.87 -11.61 -5.60
C LEU A 318 -8.37 -10.59 -6.64
N MET A 319 -8.09 -9.29 -6.41
CA MET A 319 -8.49 -8.23 -7.31
C MET A 319 -7.86 -8.41 -8.71
N ARG A 320 -6.57 -8.76 -8.78
CA ARG A 320 -5.88 -9.02 -10.06
C ARG A 320 -6.47 -10.23 -10.79
N GLN A 321 -6.61 -11.36 -10.11
CA GLN A 321 -7.10 -12.60 -10.71
C GLN A 321 -8.58 -12.49 -11.12
N THR A 322 -9.42 -11.89 -10.29
CA THR A 322 -10.83 -11.70 -10.59
C THR A 322 -11.02 -10.74 -11.77
N ALA A 323 -10.21 -9.69 -11.89
CA ALA A 323 -10.28 -8.78 -13.03
C ALA A 323 -10.10 -9.52 -14.36
N LEU A 324 -9.17 -10.48 -14.43
CA LEU A 324 -8.94 -11.28 -15.63
C LEU A 324 -10.16 -12.11 -16.04
N LYS A 325 -10.93 -12.62 -15.07
CA LYS A 325 -12.18 -13.36 -15.33
C LYS A 325 -13.27 -12.48 -15.93
N HIS A 326 -13.23 -11.17 -15.68
CA HIS A 326 -14.17 -10.16 -16.21
C HIS A 326 -13.65 -9.46 -17.47
N ASP A 327 -12.58 -9.95 -18.11
CA ASP A 327 -11.89 -9.27 -19.21
C ASP A 327 -11.44 -7.84 -18.83
N LEU A 328 -11.15 -7.62 -17.56
CA LEU A 328 -10.64 -6.39 -16.98
C LEU A 328 -9.18 -6.56 -16.55
N THR A 329 -8.54 -5.47 -16.24
CA THR A 329 -7.23 -5.43 -15.59
C THR A 329 -7.30 -4.49 -14.40
N CYS A 330 -6.94 -4.97 -13.23
CA CYS A 330 -6.75 -4.17 -12.03
C CYS A 330 -5.32 -3.62 -12.02
N LEU A 331 -5.17 -2.29 -12.01
CA LEU A 331 -3.89 -1.61 -11.91
C LEU A 331 -3.71 -1.08 -10.50
N LEU A 332 -2.69 -1.58 -9.82
CA LEU A 332 -2.33 -1.21 -8.45
C LEU A 332 -1.12 -0.27 -8.39
N HIS A 333 -0.63 0.20 -9.54
CA HIS A 333 0.44 1.18 -9.59
C HIS A 333 -0.03 2.53 -9.02
N GLU A 334 0.87 3.27 -8.35
CA GLU A 334 0.56 4.55 -7.69
C GLU A 334 0.15 5.65 -8.66
N LYS A 335 0.67 5.62 -9.90
CA LYS A 335 0.37 6.63 -10.93
C LYS A 335 0.28 5.99 -12.32
N PRO A 336 -0.77 5.21 -12.62
CA PRO A 336 -0.91 4.55 -13.92
C PRO A 336 -1.06 5.53 -15.08
N PHE A 337 -1.67 6.69 -14.84
CA PHE A 337 -1.96 7.71 -15.84
C PHE A 337 -1.51 9.08 -15.35
N GLN A 338 -0.80 9.81 -16.19
CA GLN A 338 -0.39 11.17 -15.89
C GLN A 338 -1.58 12.14 -16.06
N GLY A 339 -1.61 13.21 -15.26
CA GLY A 339 -2.63 14.25 -15.38
C GLY A 339 -3.97 13.95 -14.68
N VAL A 340 -4.11 12.77 -14.04
CA VAL A 340 -5.24 12.41 -13.17
C VAL A 340 -4.75 11.95 -11.80
N ASN A 341 -5.63 11.74 -10.84
CA ASN A 341 -5.26 11.25 -9.52
C ASN A 341 -4.42 9.96 -9.59
N GLY A 342 -3.54 9.80 -8.62
CA GLY A 342 -2.85 8.54 -8.35
C GLY A 342 -3.61 7.71 -7.32
N SER A 343 -3.17 6.47 -7.12
CA SER A 343 -3.74 5.54 -6.15
C SER A 343 -2.82 5.33 -4.95
N GLY A 344 -3.39 5.41 -3.78
CA GLY A 344 -2.74 5.15 -2.50
C GLY A 344 -3.32 3.95 -1.77
N LYS A 345 -2.84 3.80 -0.55
CA LYS A 345 -3.33 2.86 0.43
C LYS A 345 -3.34 3.57 1.78
N HIS A 346 -4.50 4.09 2.18
CA HIS A 346 -4.60 4.80 3.45
C HIS A 346 -4.55 3.79 4.60
N CYS A 347 -3.65 4.02 5.54
CA CYS A 347 -3.49 3.18 6.72
C CYS A 347 -4.18 3.85 7.92
N ASN A 348 -5.37 3.39 8.25
CA ASN A 348 -6.11 3.80 9.45
C ASN A 348 -5.58 3.05 10.66
N TRP A 349 -4.57 3.61 11.33
CA TRP A 349 -3.82 2.97 12.40
C TRP A 349 -4.32 3.39 13.79
N SER A 350 -4.45 2.41 14.69
CA SER A 350 -4.78 2.63 16.09
C SER A 350 -4.12 1.56 16.99
N ILE A 351 -4.40 1.63 18.30
CA ILE A 351 -3.91 0.66 19.29
C ILE A 351 -5.12 0.13 20.05
N GLY A 352 -5.32 -1.19 20.01
CA GLY A 352 -6.36 -1.90 20.73
C GLY A 352 -5.81 -2.75 21.86
N THR A 353 -6.70 -3.19 22.75
CA THR A 353 -6.41 -4.13 23.85
C THR A 353 -7.20 -5.41 23.70
N ASP A 354 -6.78 -6.47 24.40
CA ASP A 354 -7.53 -7.73 24.49
C ASP A 354 -8.85 -7.61 25.27
N THR A 355 -9.08 -6.49 25.92
CA THR A 355 -10.36 -6.13 26.57
C THR A 355 -11.30 -5.32 25.68
N GLY A 356 -10.91 -5.06 24.43
CA GLY A 356 -11.73 -4.36 23.43
C GLY A 356 -11.65 -2.83 23.51
N ILE A 357 -10.74 -2.26 24.28
CA ILE A 357 -10.55 -0.81 24.37
C ILE A 357 -9.71 -0.32 23.19
N ASN A 358 -10.19 0.72 22.50
CA ASN A 358 -9.38 1.51 21.55
C ASN A 358 -8.72 2.66 22.30
N LEU A 359 -7.40 2.65 22.38
CA LEU A 359 -6.64 3.61 23.20
C LEU A 359 -6.52 5.02 22.56
N PHE A 360 -6.86 5.15 21.28
CA PHE A 360 -7.02 6.45 20.62
C PHE A 360 -8.46 6.95 20.60
N ASP A 361 -9.38 6.32 21.32
CA ASP A 361 -10.70 6.90 21.55
C ASP A 361 -10.57 8.04 22.58
N PRO A 362 -10.82 9.30 22.17
CA PRO A 362 -10.70 10.45 23.07
C PRO A 362 -11.78 10.48 24.15
N THR A 363 -12.84 9.68 24.00
CA THR A 363 -14.06 9.71 24.82
C THR A 363 -14.80 11.06 24.74
N ASP A 364 -15.79 11.28 25.58
CA ASP A 364 -16.51 12.57 25.64
C ASP A 364 -15.72 13.67 26.38
N SER A 365 -14.59 13.33 27.03
CA SER A 365 -13.73 14.24 27.79
C SER A 365 -12.26 13.94 27.51
N PRO A 366 -11.77 14.29 26.30
CA PRO A 366 -10.37 14.05 25.91
C PRO A 366 -9.35 14.62 26.88
N GLU A 367 -9.66 15.80 27.46
CA GLU A 367 -8.83 16.52 28.40
C GLU A 367 -8.61 15.78 29.75
N ASN A 368 -9.52 14.86 30.09
CA ASN A 368 -9.43 14.04 31.29
C ASN A 368 -8.91 12.62 31.00
N ASN A 369 -8.77 12.27 29.74
CA ASN A 369 -8.32 10.95 29.29
C ASN A 369 -6.79 10.88 29.24
N LEU A 370 -6.15 10.58 30.37
CA LEU A 370 -4.70 10.67 30.52
C LEU A 370 -3.94 9.70 29.61
N HIS A 371 -4.41 8.46 29.44
CA HIS A 371 -3.73 7.50 28.55
C HIS A 371 -3.80 7.97 27.08
N PHE A 372 -4.94 8.52 26.66
CA PHE A 372 -5.09 9.11 25.34
C PHE A 372 -4.12 10.29 25.13
N LEU A 373 -4.04 11.23 26.07
CA LEU A 373 -3.13 12.38 25.99
C LEU A 373 -1.66 11.96 25.93
N ILE A 374 -1.27 10.94 26.69
CA ILE A 374 0.10 10.39 26.64
C ILE A 374 0.38 9.77 25.28
N LEU A 375 -0.52 8.92 24.75
CA LEU A 375 -0.37 8.28 23.46
C LEU A 375 -0.37 9.28 22.29
N LEU A 376 -1.28 10.28 22.33
CA LEU A 376 -1.33 11.36 21.37
C LEU A 376 0.01 12.12 21.35
N THR A 377 0.52 12.49 22.53
CA THR A 377 1.80 13.18 22.68
C THR A 377 2.97 12.34 22.19
N ALA A 378 2.99 11.05 22.51
CA ALA A 378 4.02 10.12 22.06
C ALA A 378 4.01 9.98 20.52
N THR A 379 2.83 9.93 19.90
CA THR A 379 2.68 9.87 18.45
C THR A 379 3.18 11.14 17.77
N LEU A 380 2.86 12.32 18.30
CA LEU A 380 3.38 13.59 17.78
C LEU A 380 4.90 13.67 17.87
N ALA A 381 5.47 13.29 19.02
CA ALA A 381 6.91 13.25 19.23
C ALA A 381 7.59 12.24 18.29
N ALA A 382 6.99 11.07 18.09
CA ALA A 382 7.47 10.04 17.19
C ALA A 382 7.55 10.52 15.75
N VAL A 383 6.46 11.07 15.23
CA VAL A 383 6.40 11.57 13.84
C VAL A 383 7.36 12.75 13.65
N HIS A 384 7.47 13.63 14.63
CA HIS A 384 8.41 14.77 14.58
C HIS A 384 9.87 14.28 14.52
N SER A 385 10.28 13.40 15.44
CA SER A 385 11.66 12.95 15.58
C SER A 385 12.11 12.01 14.46
N HIS A 386 11.17 11.28 13.84
CA HIS A 386 11.45 10.23 12.87
C HIS A 386 10.69 10.43 11.53
N SER A 387 10.35 11.68 11.19
CA SER A 387 9.66 12.04 9.94
C SER A 387 10.38 11.53 8.68
N ALA A 388 11.71 11.60 8.64
CA ALA A 388 12.51 11.07 7.53
C ALA A 388 12.42 9.54 7.41
N LEU A 389 12.42 8.81 8.54
CA LEU A 389 12.26 7.35 8.56
C LEU A 389 10.84 6.94 8.14
N LEU A 390 9.83 7.68 8.60
CA LEU A 390 8.44 7.45 8.19
C LEU A 390 8.28 7.71 6.68
N ARG A 391 8.93 8.75 6.12
CA ARG A 391 8.97 8.98 4.67
C ARG A 391 9.72 7.87 3.92
N ALA A 392 10.81 7.34 4.49
CA ALA A 392 11.56 6.23 3.90
C ALA A 392 10.71 4.96 3.78
N SER A 393 9.87 4.68 4.78
CA SER A 393 9.04 3.46 4.84
C SER A 393 8.01 3.33 3.72
N ILE A 394 7.70 4.43 3.02
CA ILE A 394 6.76 4.51 1.91
C ILE A 394 7.43 4.83 0.57
N GLY A 395 8.75 4.81 0.54
CA GLY A 395 9.56 5.19 -0.61
C GLY A 395 9.49 4.15 -1.72
N SER A 396 9.18 4.60 -2.94
CA SER A 396 9.32 3.83 -4.18
C SER A 396 9.36 4.76 -5.39
N ALA A 397 9.84 4.28 -6.54
CA ALA A 397 9.79 5.05 -7.78
C ALA A 397 8.34 5.39 -8.17
N GLY A 398 7.39 4.45 -8.00
CA GLY A 398 5.97 4.67 -8.26
C GLY A 398 5.38 5.75 -7.37
N ASN A 399 5.67 5.73 -6.07
CA ASN A 399 5.12 6.70 -5.12
C ASN A 399 5.73 8.10 -5.29
N ASP A 400 6.95 8.23 -5.82
CA ASP A 400 7.56 9.52 -6.19
C ASP A 400 6.78 10.25 -7.31
N PHE A 401 6.05 9.51 -8.16
CA PHE A 401 5.16 10.11 -9.17
C PHE A 401 3.81 10.53 -8.59
N ARG A 402 3.38 9.95 -7.46
CA ARG A 402 2.09 10.20 -6.83
C ARG A 402 2.16 11.35 -5.83
N LEU A 403 3.12 11.33 -4.91
CA LEU A 403 3.20 12.26 -3.79
C LEU A 403 3.33 13.73 -4.23
N GLY A 404 2.51 14.59 -3.61
CA GLY A 404 2.48 16.02 -3.91
C GLY A 404 1.74 16.40 -5.20
N ALA A 405 1.00 15.49 -5.82
CA ALA A 405 0.24 15.72 -7.03
C ALA A 405 -1.18 15.14 -6.92
N HIS A 406 -2.20 15.91 -7.31
CA HIS A 406 -3.59 15.46 -7.42
C HIS A 406 -4.08 14.66 -6.18
N GLU A 407 -4.44 15.34 -5.12
CA GLU A 407 -4.98 14.77 -3.86
C GLU A 407 -4.03 13.85 -3.06
N ALA A 408 -2.85 13.53 -3.56
CA ALA A 408 -1.86 12.81 -2.79
C ALA A 408 -1.10 13.74 -1.84
N PRO A 409 -0.84 13.34 -0.57
CA PRO A 409 -0.13 14.19 0.37
C PRO A 409 1.30 14.51 -0.10
N PRO A 410 1.87 15.65 0.34
CA PRO A 410 3.26 15.98 0.01
C PRO A 410 4.24 15.07 0.76
N ALA A 411 5.52 15.12 0.35
CA ALA A 411 6.60 14.36 0.98
C ALA A 411 6.98 14.87 2.38
N ILE A 412 6.49 16.05 2.78
CA ILE A 412 6.70 16.64 4.11
C ILE A 412 5.75 15.95 5.10
N MET A 413 6.27 15.25 6.07
CA MET A 413 5.45 14.66 7.13
C MET A 413 4.98 15.76 8.09
N SER A 414 3.66 15.94 8.18
CA SER A 414 2.98 16.82 9.14
C SER A 414 1.78 16.08 9.73
N VAL A 415 1.32 16.53 10.88
CA VAL A 415 0.20 15.92 11.60
C VAL A 415 -0.95 16.90 11.71
N TYR A 416 -2.14 16.48 11.29
CA TYR A 416 -3.39 17.19 11.50
C TYR A 416 -4.16 16.57 12.66
N LEU A 417 -4.62 17.39 13.60
CA LEU A 417 -5.38 16.94 14.79
C LEU A 417 -6.83 17.40 14.81
N GLY A 418 -7.14 18.48 14.09
CA GLY A 418 -8.43 19.16 14.17
C GLY A 418 -8.51 20.17 15.31
N GLU A 419 -9.45 21.10 15.17
CA GLU A 419 -9.57 22.30 16.01
C GLU A 419 -9.70 22.00 17.50
N GLN A 420 -10.50 20.98 17.85
CA GLN A 420 -10.76 20.64 19.25
C GLN A 420 -9.51 20.13 19.97
N LEU A 421 -8.80 19.17 19.37
CA LEU A 421 -7.57 18.65 19.99
C LEU A 421 -6.48 19.70 20.04
N GLU A 422 -6.34 20.56 19.02
CA GLU A 422 -5.41 21.68 19.06
C GLU A 422 -5.73 22.63 20.24
N THR A 423 -7.00 22.97 20.46
CA THR A 423 -7.43 23.81 21.60
C THR A 423 -7.08 23.15 22.94
N ILE A 424 -7.29 21.85 23.09
CA ILE A 424 -6.94 21.09 24.30
C ILE A 424 -5.42 21.14 24.54
N LEU A 425 -4.62 20.87 23.50
CA LEU A 425 -3.16 20.89 23.61
C LEU A 425 -2.63 22.29 23.93
N GLU A 426 -3.20 23.34 23.36
CA GLU A 426 -2.83 24.72 23.68
C GLU A 426 -3.16 25.09 25.13
N ALA A 427 -4.34 24.74 25.62
CA ALA A 427 -4.69 24.94 27.03
C ALA A 427 -3.76 24.18 27.99
N ILE A 428 -3.37 22.94 27.65
CA ILE A 428 -2.34 22.20 28.41
C ILE A 428 -1.02 22.95 28.43
N LEU A 429 -0.60 23.54 27.30
CA LEU A 429 0.64 24.32 27.21
C LEU A 429 0.58 25.61 28.03
N GLN A 430 -0.56 26.32 28.04
CA GLN A 430 -0.76 27.59 28.75
C GLN A 430 -1.09 27.40 30.22
N LYS A 431 -1.27 26.16 30.71
CA LYS A 431 -1.68 25.80 32.08
C LYS A 431 -3.07 26.30 32.45
N GLU A 432 -3.95 26.43 31.46
CA GLU A 432 -5.32 26.84 31.65
C GLU A 432 -6.21 25.67 32.07
N THR A 433 -7.31 26.00 32.78
CA THR A 433 -8.32 25.00 33.14
C THR A 433 -9.22 24.78 31.92
N LEU A 434 -9.29 23.51 31.45
CA LEU A 434 -10.12 23.15 30.31
C LEU A 434 -11.60 23.08 30.74
N SER A 435 -12.46 23.74 29.96
CA SER A 435 -13.89 23.51 30.01
C SER A 435 -14.29 22.62 28.83
N SER A 436 -14.97 21.51 29.11
CA SER A 436 -15.51 20.65 28.07
C SER A 436 -16.50 21.44 27.19
N SER A 437 -16.26 21.46 25.88
CA SER A 437 -17.26 21.94 24.91
C SER A 437 -18.05 20.73 24.41
N PRO A 438 -19.38 20.68 24.63
CA PRO A 438 -20.20 19.58 24.10
C PRO A 438 -20.19 19.56 22.57
N LYS A 439 -20.37 18.38 21.98
CA LYS A 439 -20.54 18.23 20.52
C LYS A 439 -21.65 19.15 20.02
N GLY A 440 -21.37 19.98 19.03
CA GLY A 440 -22.37 20.79 18.37
C GLY A 440 -23.37 19.92 17.58
N LYS A 441 -24.56 20.45 17.34
CA LYS A 441 -25.56 19.84 16.47
C LYS A 441 -25.69 20.67 15.20
N TYR A 442 -25.99 20.00 14.08
CA TYR A 442 -26.35 20.69 12.84
C TYR A 442 -27.84 21.02 12.86
N ASP A 443 -28.17 22.28 12.72
CA ASP A 443 -29.53 22.73 12.37
C ASP A 443 -29.59 22.98 10.86
N LEU A 444 -30.23 22.07 10.14
CA LEU A 444 -30.42 22.18 8.69
C LEU A 444 -31.71 22.90 8.32
N GLY A 445 -32.49 23.38 9.28
CA GLY A 445 -33.78 24.01 9.06
C GLY A 445 -34.88 23.09 8.50
N LEU A 446 -34.69 21.76 8.61
CA LEU A 446 -35.58 20.75 8.05
C LEU A 446 -36.22 19.91 9.17
N GLN A 447 -37.52 20.06 9.35
CA GLN A 447 -38.26 19.38 10.45
C GLN A 447 -38.32 17.85 10.34
N VAL A 448 -38.09 17.27 9.16
CA VAL A 448 -38.19 15.84 8.91
C VAL A 448 -36.86 15.08 9.07
N ILE A 449 -35.75 15.79 9.20
CA ILE A 449 -34.43 15.18 9.36
C ILE A 449 -34.13 15.10 10.87
N PRO A 450 -33.73 13.90 11.37
CA PRO A 450 -33.26 13.79 12.75
C PRO A 450 -32.10 14.73 13.04
N GLU A 451 -31.96 15.17 14.28
CA GLU A 451 -30.81 15.95 14.74
C GLU A 451 -29.50 15.23 14.42
N LEU A 452 -28.59 15.89 13.73
CA LEU A 452 -27.27 15.37 13.40
C LEU A 452 -26.23 15.95 14.35
N THR A 453 -25.45 15.08 14.97
CA THR A 453 -24.33 15.50 15.84
C THR A 453 -23.13 15.87 14.98
N LYS A 454 -22.49 16.98 15.27
CA LYS A 454 -21.28 17.42 14.60
C LYS A 454 -20.08 16.58 15.08
N ASP A 455 -19.26 16.08 14.16
CA ASP A 455 -18.01 15.45 14.53
C ASP A 455 -17.01 16.45 15.12
N TYR A 456 -16.10 16.00 15.95
CA TYR A 456 -15.11 16.84 16.60
C TYR A 456 -14.04 17.36 15.63
N THR A 457 -13.79 16.65 14.55
CA THR A 457 -12.76 17.00 13.57
C THR A 457 -13.28 16.87 12.15
N ASP A 458 -12.90 17.79 11.27
CA ASP A 458 -12.95 17.59 9.84
C ASP A 458 -11.78 16.70 9.39
N ARG A 459 -11.88 16.12 8.20
CA ARG A 459 -10.79 15.38 7.56
C ARG A 459 -9.98 16.36 6.70
N ASN A 460 -8.76 16.71 7.11
CA ASN A 460 -7.85 17.45 6.24
C ASN A 460 -7.24 16.46 5.21
N ARG A 461 -7.82 16.40 4.01
CA ARG A 461 -7.37 15.51 2.93
C ARG A 461 -5.94 15.75 2.45
N THR A 462 -5.39 16.93 2.72
CA THR A 462 -4.05 17.31 2.27
C THR A 462 -2.95 16.86 3.22
N SER A 463 -3.29 16.51 4.47
CA SER A 463 -2.33 16.08 5.48
C SER A 463 -1.86 14.63 5.23
N PRO A 464 -0.55 14.33 5.28
CA PRO A 464 -0.03 12.98 5.14
C PRO A 464 -0.35 12.08 6.35
N PHE A 465 -0.57 12.69 7.53
CA PHE A 465 -0.87 11.98 8.76
C PHE A 465 -1.91 12.77 9.56
N ALA A 466 -3.12 12.22 9.68
CA ALA A 466 -4.25 12.93 10.28
C ALA A 466 -4.93 12.12 11.36
N PHE A 467 -5.31 12.76 12.47
CA PHE A 467 -6.19 12.17 13.47
C PHE A 467 -7.66 12.27 12.98
N THR A 468 -8.35 11.14 12.88
CA THR A 468 -9.71 11.05 12.32
C THR A 468 -10.72 10.51 13.33
N GLY A 469 -10.70 11.06 14.54
CA GLY A 469 -11.67 10.82 15.60
C GLY A 469 -11.25 9.77 16.64
N ASN A 470 -10.74 8.61 16.25
CA ASN A 470 -10.27 7.55 17.14
C ASN A 470 -9.10 6.73 16.59
N LYS A 471 -8.41 7.27 15.60
CA LYS A 471 -7.28 6.64 14.91
C LYS A 471 -6.48 7.69 14.16
N PHE A 472 -5.26 7.34 13.77
CA PHE A 472 -4.48 8.11 12.82
C PHE A 472 -4.57 7.49 11.43
N GLU A 473 -4.76 8.32 10.43
CA GLU A 473 -4.79 7.95 9.03
C GLU A 473 -3.47 8.37 8.36
N PHE A 474 -2.65 7.38 7.98
CA PHE A 474 -1.42 7.60 7.23
C PHE A 474 -1.69 7.42 5.75
N ARG A 475 -1.77 8.53 4.99
CA ARG A 475 -2.24 8.60 3.60
C ARG A 475 -1.15 8.44 2.55
N ALA A 476 0.09 8.43 2.96
CA ALA A 476 1.22 8.53 2.03
C ALA A 476 1.71 7.18 1.48
N VAL A 477 1.13 6.06 1.91
CA VAL A 477 1.49 4.71 1.43
C VAL A 477 1.00 4.52 0.00
N GLY A 478 1.83 3.95 -0.87
CA GLY A 478 1.48 3.67 -2.27
C GLY A 478 0.55 2.48 -2.44
N SER A 479 -0.29 2.50 -3.48
CA SER A 479 -1.29 1.45 -3.75
C SER A 479 -0.66 0.07 -3.96
N SER A 480 0.48 -0.03 -4.64
CA SER A 480 1.17 -1.30 -4.91
C SER A 480 1.98 -1.82 -3.72
N ALA A 481 2.24 -0.99 -2.72
CA ALA A 481 3.14 -1.31 -1.61
C ALA A 481 2.58 -2.38 -0.68
N ASN A 482 3.47 -3.24 -0.16
CA ASN A 482 3.19 -3.99 1.06
C ASN A 482 3.23 -3.01 2.25
N PRO A 483 2.14 -2.85 3.03
CA PRO A 483 2.09 -1.85 4.08
C PRO A 483 2.88 -2.24 5.34
N ALA A 484 3.42 -3.46 5.42
CA ALA A 484 4.11 -3.99 6.59
C ALA A 484 5.23 -3.06 7.09
N MET A 485 6.08 -2.53 6.18
CA MET A 485 7.18 -1.66 6.59
C MET A 485 6.68 -0.31 7.12
N ALA A 486 5.66 0.28 6.52
CA ALA A 486 5.07 1.53 7.00
C ALA A 486 4.48 1.37 8.41
N VAL A 487 3.75 0.28 8.66
CA VAL A 487 3.19 -0.04 9.99
C VAL A 487 4.29 -0.41 10.99
N THR A 488 5.30 -1.17 10.56
CA THR A 488 6.48 -1.50 11.39
C THR A 488 7.19 -0.24 11.90
N VAL A 489 7.46 0.70 11.00
CA VAL A 489 8.10 1.97 11.36
C VAL A 489 7.21 2.75 12.32
N LEU A 490 5.91 2.87 12.03
CA LEU A 490 4.98 3.60 12.88
C LEU A 490 4.91 3.01 14.29
N ASN A 491 4.76 1.69 14.41
CA ASN A 491 4.79 1.00 15.70
C ASN A 491 6.12 1.24 16.45
N ALA A 492 7.24 1.14 15.75
CA ALA A 492 8.57 1.24 16.33
C ALA A 492 8.87 2.65 16.87
N ILE A 493 8.56 3.71 16.07
CA ILE A 493 8.81 5.09 16.50
C ILE A 493 7.88 5.51 17.64
N VAL A 494 6.61 5.06 17.62
CA VAL A 494 5.65 5.35 18.69
C VAL A 494 6.05 4.60 19.97
N ALA A 495 6.45 3.35 19.89
CA ALA A 495 6.94 2.60 21.04
C ALA A 495 8.19 3.25 21.66
N ASP A 496 9.13 3.73 20.84
CA ASP A 496 10.34 4.41 21.32
C ASP A 496 10.01 5.73 22.03
N SER A 497 9.16 6.56 21.41
CA SER A 497 8.73 7.83 22.01
C SER A 497 7.89 7.63 23.28
N LEU A 498 7.03 6.62 23.29
CA LEU A 498 6.25 6.25 24.49
C LEU A 498 7.17 5.79 25.62
N ASN A 499 8.17 4.96 25.33
CA ASN A 499 9.18 4.54 26.32
C ASN A 499 9.91 5.77 26.93
N GLN A 500 10.33 6.73 26.11
CA GLN A 500 11.01 7.95 26.60
C GLN A 500 10.07 8.74 27.52
N ILE A 501 8.82 8.96 27.14
CA ILE A 501 7.82 9.67 27.94
C ILE A 501 7.54 8.94 29.26
N LEU A 502 7.34 7.63 29.22
CA LEU A 502 7.05 6.84 30.42
C LEU A 502 8.23 6.83 31.40
N ASN A 503 9.48 6.74 30.90
CA ASN A 503 10.67 6.83 31.75
C ASN A 503 10.76 8.18 32.49
N GLU A 504 10.41 9.29 31.84
CA GLU A 504 10.37 10.62 32.51
C GLU A 504 9.22 10.69 33.53
N ILE A 505 8.03 10.13 33.23
CA ILE A 505 6.90 10.08 34.16
C ILE A 505 7.23 9.24 35.40
N GLU A 506 7.77 8.03 35.20
CA GLU A 506 8.17 7.13 36.29
C GLU A 506 9.26 7.76 37.18
N LYS A 507 10.21 8.48 36.56
CA LYS A 507 11.21 9.25 37.32
C LYS A 507 10.58 10.34 38.17
N ASN A 508 9.57 11.06 37.65
CA ASN A 508 8.86 12.10 38.39
C ASN A 508 8.00 11.54 39.54
N LEU A 509 7.54 10.28 39.43
CA LEU A 509 6.81 9.56 40.48
C LEU A 509 7.75 9.08 41.60
N ALA A 510 9.08 9.10 41.41
CA ALA A 510 10.09 8.74 42.41
C ALA A 510 9.92 7.38 43.12
N GLY A 511 9.24 6.42 42.42
CA GLY A 511 8.95 5.08 42.96
C GLY A 511 7.71 5.00 43.85
N GLU A 512 6.93 6.07 43.98
CA GLU A 512 5.66 6.04 44.70
C GLU A 512 4.59 5.31 43.90
N THR A 513 3.70 4.60 44.59
CA THR A 513 2.48 4.06 43.98
C THR A 513 1.59 5.22 43.50
N PRO A 514 1.27 5.32 42.19
CA PRO A 514 0.59 6.49 41.69
C PRO A 514 -0.85 6.59 42.20
N THR A 515 -1.20 7.75 42.75
CA THR A 515 -2.58 8.19 42.89
C THR A 515 -2.96 9.00 41.63
N SER A 516 -4.26 9.18 41.35
CA SER A 516 -4.70 10.00 40.21
C SER A 516 -4.06 11.39 40.23
N LYS A 517 -3.91 12.02 41.38
CA LYS A 517 -3.32 13.34 41.56
C LYS A 517 -1.80 13.33 41.35
N SER A 518 -1.07 12.36 41.95
CA SER A 518 0.38 12.26 41.78
C SER A 518 0.75 11.91 40.35
N LEU A 519 0.00 11.01 39.70
CA LEU A 519 0.19 10.67 38.30
C LEU A 519 -0.03 11.88 37.38
N LEU A 520 -1.10 12.64 37.57
CA LEU A 520 -1.36 13.86 36.78
C LEU A 520 -0.22 14.89 36.96
N ASN A 521 0.24 15.11 38.18
CA ASN A 521 1.34 16.04 38.48
C ASN A 521 2.67 15.58 37.87
N ALA A 522 2.94 14.27 37.83
CA ALA A 522 4.13 13.72 37.20
C ALA A 522 4.08 13.78 35.66
N THR A 523 2.90 13.65 35.08
CA THR A 523 2.66 13.51 33.63
C THR A 523 2.60 14.86 32.91
N LEU A 524 1.86 15.85 33.43
CA LEU A 524 1.65 17.13 32.75
C LEU A 524 2.93 17.88 32.37
N PRO A 525 3.98 17.95 33.20
CA PRO A 525 5.25 18.57 32.79
C PRO A 525 5.92 17.85 31.60
N VAL A 526 5.84 16.51 31.57
CA VAL A 526 6.42 15.71 30.49
C VAL A 526 5.63 15.92 29.19
N ILE A 527 4.30 15.88 29.23
CA ILE A 527 3.44 16.17 28.08
C ILE A 527 3.76 17.57 27.53
N ARG A 528 3.80 18.62 28.38
CA ARG A 528 4.11 19.99 27.95
C ARG A 528 5.47 20.10 27.26
N LYS A 529 6.50 19.52 27.86
CA LYS A 529 7.84 19.48 27.28
C LYS A 529 7.85 18.81 25.91
N SER A 530 7.20 17.66 25.80
CA SER A 530 7.13 16.89 24.55
C SER A 530 6.32 17.64 23.47
N LEU A 531 5.19 18.25 23.82
CA LEU A 531 4.36 19.04 22.90
C LEU A 531 5.09 20.30 22.38
N LEU A 532 5.89 20.97 23.23
CA LEU A 532 6.72 22.09 22.80
C LEU A 532 7.79 21.65 21.81
N ASN A 533 8.47 20.53 22.09
CA ASN A 533 9.51 20.00 21.21
C ASN A 533 8.94 19.54 19.86
N SER A 534 7.74 19.00 19.82
CA SER A 534 7.07 18.50 18.62
C SER A 534 6.09 19.50 17.98
N ALA A 535 6.06 20.75 18.44
CA ALA A 535 5.13 21.77 17.92
C ALA A 535 5.23 21.97 16.41
N HIS A 536 6.43 21.84 15.86
CA HIS A 536 6.73 22.07 14.45
C HIS A 536 6.01 21.10 13.49
N ILE A 537 5.64 19.88 13.95
CA ILE A 537 5.02 18.87 13.12
C ILE A 537 3.52 19.12 12.89
N ARG A 538 2.86 19.87 13.81
CA ARG A 538 1.41 20.11 13.76
C ARG A 538 1.07 21.17 12.71
N PHE A 539 0.14 20.84 11.82
CA PHE A 539 -0.30 21.77 10.77
C PHE A 539 -1.77 21.52 10.38
N SER A 540 -2.57 22.60 10.42
CA SER A 540 -4.02 22.54 10.15
C SER A 540 -4.43 23.21 8.83
N GLY A 541 -3.48 23.67 8.02
CA GLY A 541 -3.73 24.34 6.74
C GLY A 541 -3.70 23.41 5.52
N ASP A 542 -3.67 24.02 4.34
CA ASP A 542 -3.53 23.35 3.06
C ASP A 542 -2.07 22.93 2.82
N ASN A 543 -1.81 21.61 2.88
CA ASN A 543 -0.49 21.02 2.67
C ASN A 543 -0.03 21.05 1.20
N TYR A 544 -0.89 21.39 0.23
CA TYR A 544 -0.50 21.52 -1.18
C TYR A 544 0.03 22.90 -1.53
N SER A 545 -0.13 23.88 -0.63
CA SER A 545 0.23 25.28 -0.90
C SER A 545 1.74 25.50 -0.87
N GLU A 546 2.25 26.35 -1.78
CA GLU A 546 3.64 26.83 -1.72
C GLU A 546 3.98 27.54 -0.40
N LYS A 547 2.97 28.11 0.25
CA LYS A 547 3.12 28.71 1.59
C LYS A 547 3.51 27.66 2.61
N TRP A 548 2.94 26.46 2.52
CA TRP A 548 3.30 25.35 3.39
C TRP A 548 4.75 24.90 3.17
N GLU A 549 5.21 24.73 1.93
CA GLU A 549 6.61 24.36 1.68
C GLU A 549 7.59 25.34 2.33
N LYS A 550 7.35 26.64 2.20
CA LYS A 550 8.15 27.71 2.82
C LYS A 550 8.07 27.66 4.34
N GLU A 551 6.89 27.42 4.89
CA GLU A 551 6.66 27.28 6.34
C GLU A 551 7.36 26.04 6.91
N ALA A 552 7.25 24.90 6.23
CA ALA A 552 7.91 23.65 6.62
C ALA A 552 9.44 23.81 6.63
N GLN A 553 9.99 24.53 5.66
CA GLN A 553 11.42 24.87 5.64
C GLN A 553 11.83 25.71 6.86
N ARG A 554 11.04 26.74 7.23
CA ARG A 554 11.28 27.53 8.45
C ARG A 554 11.20 26.69 9.72
N ARG A 555 10.30 25.71 9.76
CA ARG A 555 10.16 24.72 10.84
C ARG A 555 11.21 23.63 10.82
N GLN A 556 12.11 23.61 9.84
CA GLN A 556 13.16 22.62 9.64
C GLN A 556 12.60 21.18 9.44
N LEU A 557 11.40 21.06 8.87
CA LEU A 557 10.82 19.76 8.52
C LEU A 557 11.47 19.23 7.24
N PRO A 558 11.87 17.94 7.19
CA PRO A 558 12.44 17.37 5.99
C PRO A 558 11.45 17.35 4.83
N ASN A 559 11.86 17.81 3.65
CA ASN A 559 11.10 17.72 2.41
C ASN A 559 11.81 16.75 1.44
N LEU A 560 11.63 15.46 1.67
CA LEU A 560 12.29 14.39 0.93
C LEU A 560 11.43 13.97 -0.27
N LYS A 561 11.35 14.84 -1.30
CA LYS A 561 10.51 14.61 -2.50
C LYS A 561 10.85 13.32 -3.23
N LYS A 562 12.12 12.91 -3.24
CA LYS A 562 12.59 11.66 -3.87
C LYS A 562 12.87 10.60 -2.83
N SER A 563 12.37 9.39 -3.09
CA SER A 563 12.53 8.23 -2.22
C SER A 563 14.00 7.89 -1.98
N LEU A 564 14.84 8.06 -2.99
CA LEU A 564 16.29 7.84 -2.88
C LEU A 564 16.91 8.53 -1.66
N TYR A 565 16.61 9.81 -1.45
CA TYR A 565 17.16 10.57 -0.31
C TYR A 565 16.53 10.18 1.01
N ALA A 566 15.27 9.71 0.99
CA ALA A 566 14.60 9.23 2.18
C ALA A 566 15.20 7.92 2.69
N PHE A 567 15.64 7.02 1.80
CA PHE A 567 16.19 5.71 2.18
C PHE A 567 17.41 5.80 3.11
N GLU A 568 18.18 6.88 3.02
CA GLU A 568 19.32 7.13 3.93
C GLU A 568 18.89 7.14 5.42
N ALA A 569 17.63 7.43 5.71
CA ALA A 569 17.11 7.41 7.07
C ALA A 569 17.20 6.03 7.72
N PHE A 570 17.19 4.92 6.97
CA PHE A 570 17.35 3.57 7.52
C PHE A 570 18.72 3.35 8.16
N LYS A 571 19.75 4.05 7.69
CA LYS A 571 21.15 3.92 8.22
C LYS A 571 21.46 4.91 9.34
N SER A 572 20.53 5.81 9.68
CA SER A 572 20.78 6.80 10.71
C SER A 572 20.93 6.16 12.10
N PRO A 573 21.81 6.69 12.98
CA PRO A 573 21.95 6.17 14.35
C PRO A 573 20.63 6.16 15.13
N SER A 574 19.75 7.14 14.90
CA SER A 574 18.41 7.20 15.51
C SER A 574 17.53 6.04 15.05
N SER A 575 17.57 5.69 13.76
CA SER A 575 16.81 4.55 13.24
C SER A 575 17.34 3.22 13.77
N ILE A 576 18.64 3.03 13.84
CA ILE A 576 19.26 1.82 14.44
C ILE A 576 18.78 1.66 15.89
N GLN A 577 18.70 2.73 16.66
CA GLN A 577 18.17 2.69 18.04
C GLN A 577 16.69 2.33 18.08
N VAL A 578 15.87 2.94 17.24
CA VAL A 578 14.42 2.66 17.11
C VAL A 578 14.16 1.21 16.75
N PHE A 579 14.95 0.64 15.83
CA PHE A 579 14.81 -0.74 15.40
C PHE A 579 15.43 -1.79 16.32
N LYS A 580 16.04 -1.39 17.43
CA LYS A 580 16.60 -2.34 18.39
C LYS A 580 15.55 -3.34 18.88
N GLY A 581 15.82 -4.64 18.68
CA GLY A 581 14.90 -5.74 18.97
C GLY A 581 13.89 -6.03 17.84
N ILE A 582 13.89 -5.25 16.76
CA ILE A 582 13.06 -5.46 15.55
C ILE A 582 13.93 -5.95 14.40
N LEU A 583 14.92 -5.16 14.00
CA LEU A 583 15.92 -5.47 13.00
C LEU A 583 17.30 -5.05 13.53
N ASN A 584 18.32 -5.82 13.22
CA ASN A 584 19.69 -5.42 13.50
C ASN A 584 20.22 -4.47 12.41
N GLU A 585 21.39 -3.88 12.62
CA GLU A 585 22.00 -2.92 11.70
C GLU A 585 22.29 -3.54 10.31
N HIS A 586 22.71 -4.81 10.28
CA HIS A 586 22.97 -5.53 9.03
C HIS A 586 21.67 -5.75 8.23
N GLU A 587 20.59 -6.14 8.90
CA GLU A 587 19.27 -6.29 8.29
C GLU A 587 18.69 -4.96 7.80
N LEU A 588 18.96 -3.83 8.47
CA LEU A 588 18.57 -2.49 8.01
C LEU A 588 19.36 -2.06 6.78
N ASN A 589 20.66 -2.28 6.77
CA ASN A 589 21.52 -2.00 5.62
C ASN A 589 21.10 -2.82 4.39
N SER A 590 20.78 -4.10 4.60
CA SER A 590 20.24 -4.96 3.55
C SER A 590 18.96 -4.39 2.92
N ARG A 591 18.03 -3.91 3.72
CA ARG A 591 16.78 -3.30 3.21
C ARG A 591 17.04 -2.01 2.45
N TYR A 592 17.98 -1.20 2.91
CA TYR A 592 18.43 -0.01 2.19
C TYR A 592 18.95 -0.37 0.79
N GLU A 593 19.81 -1.37 0.68
CA GLU A 593 20.36 -1.83 -0.61
C GLU A 593 19.27 -2.39 -1.53
N ILE A 594 18.35 -3.20 -1.00
CA ILE A 594 17.22 -3.74 -1.78
C ILE A 594 16.31 -2.61 -2.29
N LEU A 595 16.07 -1.57 -1.50
CA LEU A 595 15.27 -0.42 -1.93
C LEU A 595 15.95 0.36 -3.06
N LEU A 596 17.27 0.57 -3.00
CA LEU A 596 18.04 1.20 -4.07
C LEU A 596 18.04 0.37 -5.35
N GLU A 597 18.23 -0.94 -5.22
CA GLU A 597 18.20 -1.88 -6.34
C GLU A 597 16.82 -1.90 -7.01
N THR A 598 15.76 -2.03 -6.21
CA THR A 598 14.38 -2.00 -6.70
C THR A 598 14.04 -0.69 -7.41
N TYR A 599 14.45 0.44 -6.84
CA TYR A 599 14.28 1.77 -7.47
C TYR A 599 14.97 1.82 -8.83
N SER A 600 16.23 1.40 -8.88
CA SER A 600 17.04 1.40 -10.11
C SER A 600 16.47 0.48 -11.18
N HIS A 601 16.03 -0.73 -10.81
CA HIS A 601 15.40 -1.67 -11.74
C HIS A 601 14.09 -1.14 -12.29
N THR A 602 13.24 -0.55 -11.44
CA THR A 602 11.95 0.02 -11.86
C THR A 602 12.15 1.10 -12.91
N VAL A 603 12.98 2.11 -12.63
CA VAL A 603 13.25 3.21 -13.57
C VAL A 603 13.97 2.71 -14.82
N GLY A 604 14.90 1.75 -14.67
CA GLY A 604 15.63 1.15 -15.79
C GLY A 604 14.71 0.36 -16.73
N ILE A 605 13.72 -0.36 -16.22
CA ILE A 605 12.71 -1.05 -17.04
C ILE A 605 11.85 -0.03 -17.78
N GLU A 606 11.32 1.00 -17.08
CA GLU A 606 10.53 2.06 -17.71
C GLU A 606 11.29 2.74 -18.86
N SER A 607 12.56 3.10 -18.68
CA SER A 607 13.37 3.74 -19.72
C SER A 607 13.56 2.85 -20.95
N ARG A 608 13.79 1.54 -20.76
CA ARG A 608 13.91 0.57 -21.87
C ARG A 608 12.59 0.38 -22.61
N ILE A 609 11.46 0.32 -21.89
CA ILE A 609 10.11 0.23 -22.49
C ILE A 609 9.83 1.47 -23.35
N MET A 610 10.20 2.67 -22.88
CA MET A 610 10.03 3.90 -23.67
C MET A 610 10.80 3.83 -24.99
N VAL A 611 12.05 3.38 -24.97
CA VAL A 611 12.88 3.23 -26.17
C VAL A 611 12.30 2.18 -27.12
N ASP A 612 11.89 1.02 -26.60
CA ASP A 612 11.31 -0.06 -27.40
C ASP A 612 10.00 0.37 -28.07
N MET A 613 9.06 0.92 -27.32
CA MET A 613 7.76 1.38 -27.84
C MET A 613 7.93 2.48 -28.88
N PHE A 614 8.85 3.42 -28.66
CA PHE A 614 9.09 4.48 -29.62
C PHE A 614 9.65 3.93 -30.95
N ARG A 615 10.68 3.08 -30.89
CA ARG A 615 11.31 2.49 -32.07
C ARG A 615 10.38 1.59 -32.87
N THR A 616 9.59 0.78 -32.19
CA THR A 616 8.85 -0.31 -32.84
C THR A 616 7.40 0.05 -33.17
N GLN A 617 6.79 1.00 -32.47
CA GLN A 617 5.37 1.32 -32.60
C GLN A 617 5.10 2.77 -32.97
N ILE A 618 5.80 3.74 -32.37
CA ILE A 618 5.50 5.17 -32.52
C ILE A 618 6.20 5.77 -33.73
N LEU A 619 7.52 5.64 -33.83
CA LEU A 619 8.31 6.20 -34.92
C LEU A 619 7.86 5.72 -36.32
N PRO A 620 7.60 4.40 -36.55
CA PRO A 620 7.12 3.94 -37.85
C PRO A 620 5.79 4.56 -38.26
N VAL A 621 4.88 4.75 -37.30
CA VAL A 621 3.55 5.36 -37.54
C VAL A 621 3.68 6.86 -37.80
N ALA A 622 4.52 7.57 -37.06
CA ALA A 622 4.78 8.99 -37.24
C ALA A 622 5.40 9.28 -38.62
N VAL A 623 6.38 8.48 -39.03
CA VAL A 623 6.99 8.58 -40.41
C VAL A 623 5.97 8.27 -41.49
N LYS A 624 5.07 7.30 -41.29
CA LYS A 624 3.99 7.03 -42.22
C LYS A 624 3.07 8.22 -42.37
N GLN A 625 2.65 8.85 -41.29
CA GLN A 625 1.82 10.07 -41.28
C GLN A 625 2.53 11.21 -42.03
N GLN A 626 3.84 11.42 -41.77
CA GLN A 626 4.65 12.41 -42.47
C GLN A 626 4.65 12.18 -44.00
N GLN A 627 4.79 10.93 -44.44
CA GLN A 627 4.74 10.57 -45.87
C GLN A 627 3.37 10.86 -46.49
N GLU A 628 2.26 10.55 -45.80
CA GLU A 628 0.91 10.80 -46.30
C GLU A 628 0.63 12.30 -46.47
N ILE A 629 1.03 13.13 -45.49
CA ILE A 629 0.92 14.59 -45.59
C ILE A 629 1.75 15.13 -46.77
N ALA A 630 3.01 14.72 -46.91
CA ALA A 630 3.91 15.14 -47.98
C ALA A 630 3.38 14.78 -49.38
N LYS A 631 2.85 13.55 -49.53
CA LYS A 631 2.19 13.12 -50.80
C LYS A 631 0.93 13.97 -51.09
N GLY A 632 0.10 14.22 -50.07
CA GLY A 632 -1.09 15.08 -50.19
C GLY A 632 -0.73 16.49 -50.68
N ILE A 633 0.28 17.12 -50.07
CA ILE A 633 0.78 18.43 -50.47
C ILE A 633 1.24 18.42 -51.95
N LYS A 634 2.05 17.42 -52.33
CA LYS A 634 2.54 17.30 -53.70
C LYS A 634 1.41 17.16 -54.73
N LEU A 635 0.48 16.26 -54.49
CA LEU A 635 -0.67 16.04 -55.39
C LEU A 635 -1.58 17.30 -55.48
N MET A 636 -1.82 18.00 -54.41
CA MET A 636 -2.60 19.23 -54.41
C MET A 636 -1.90 20.37 -55.17
N GLN A 637 -0.59 20.45 -55.08
CA GLN A 637 0.20 21.43 -55.88
C GLN A 637 0.14 21.16 -57.37
N GLU A 638 0.01 19.87 -57.78
CA GLU A 638 -0.12 19.50 -59.19
C GLU A 638 -1.55 19.81 -59.75
N ILE A 639 -2.60 19.56 -58.93
CA ILE A 639 -3.99 19.71 -59.34
C ILE A 639 -4.46 21.17 -59.20
N ALA A 640 -4.06 21.87 -58.16
CA ALA A 640 -4.51 23.23 -57.86
C ALA A 640 -3.32 24.12 -57.46
N PRO A 641 -2.45 24.51 -58.44
CA PRO A 641 -1.20 25.23 -58.14
C PRO A 641 -1.37 26.59 -57.46
N SER A 642 -2.53 27.22 -57.65
CA SER A 642 -2.85 28.54 -57.05
C SER A 642 -3.39 28.46 -55.62
N GLN A 643 -3.68 27.27 -55.12
CA GLN A 643 -4.22 27.08 -53.78
C GLN A 643 -3.13 27.18 -52.71
N SER A 644 -3.41 27.93 -51.64
CA SER A 644 -2.47 27.99 -50.48
C SER A 644 -2.55 26.69 -49.69
N LEU A 645 -1.41 26.05 -49.49
CA LEU A 645 -1.25 24.82 -48.69
C LEU A 645 -0.46 25.11 -47.39
N LEU A 646 -0.48 26.36 -46.93
CA LEU A 646 0.32 26.80 -45.79
C LEU A 646 0.07 25.94 -44.54
N LYS A 647 -1.16 25.67 -44.21
CA LYS A 647 -1.50 24.89 -43.01
C LYS A 647 -1.10 23.41 -43.10
N GLN A 648 -1.18 22.80 -44.27
CA GLN A 648 -0.65 21.44 -44.44
C GLN A 648 0.86 21.38 -44.34
N LYS A 649 1.57 22.43 -44.83
CA LYS A 649 3.03 22.53 -44.71
C LYS A 649 3.45 22.76 -43.26
N GLU A 650 2.80 23.66 -42.54
CA GLU A 650 3.00 23.86 -41.10
C GLU A 650 2.80 22.53 -40.33
N TRP A 651 1.72 21.79 -40.58
CA TRP A 651 1.47 20.48 -39.94
C TRP A 651 2.63 19.48 -40.26
N LEU A 652 3.13 19.44 -41.50
CA LEU A 652 4.22 18.58 -41.87
C LEU A 652 5.52 19.00 -41.15
N GLU A 653 5.78 20.29 -41.04
CA GLU A 653 6.93 20.86 -40.33
C GLU A 653 6.86 20.53 -38.82
N ASP A 654 5.72 20.76 -38.18
CA ASP A 654 5.49 20.47 -36.75
C ASP A 654 5.72 18.97 -36.46
N LEU A 655 5.13 18.07 -37.26
CA LEU A 655 5.33 16.64 -37.11
C LEU A 655 6.79 16.22 -37.34
N SER A 656 7.47 16.79 -38.35
CA SER A 656 8.86 16.49 -38.66
C SER A 656 9.77 16.93 -37.52
N GLN A 657 9.54 18.11 -36.96
CA GLN A 657 10.26 18.64 -35.82
C GLN A 657 10.07 17.77 -34.56
N ALA A 658 8.82 17.38 -34.26
CA ALA A 658 8.51 16.53 -33.13
C ALA A 658 9.18 15.14 -33.24
N ILE A 659 9.21 14.55 -34.44
CA ILE A 659 9.92 13.28 -34.70
C ILE A 659 11.44 13.42 -34.45
N GLU A 660 12.06 14.47 -34.97
CA GLU A 660 13.51 14.70 -34.84
C GLU A 660 13.88 14.90 -33.35
N VAL A 661 13.15 15.75 -32.62
CA VAL A 661 13.41 16.01 -31.21
C VAL A 661 13.16 14.75 -30.37
N ALA A 662 12.07 14.01 -30.63
CA ALA A 662 11.81 12.76 -29.91
C ALA A 662 12.91 11.72 -30.16
N TYR A 663 13.39 11.60 -31.39
CA TYR A 663 14.48 10.69 -31.73
C TYR A 663 15.77 11.06 -30.99
N GLN A 664 16.13 12.33 -30.97
CA GLN A 664 17.28 12.84 -30.22
C GLN A 664 17.12 12.54 -28.70
N LYS A 665 15.95 12.82 -28.11
CA LYS A 665 15.69 12.55 -26.70
C LYS A 665 15.76 11.06 -26.37
N MET A 666 15.30 10.20 -27.28
CA MET A 666 15.43 8.74 -27.12
C MET A 666 16.91 8.32 -27.07
N GLN A 667 17.76 8.85 -28.00
CA GLN A 667 19.19 8.53 -28.01
C GLN A 667 19.90 9.02 -26.74
N GLU A 668 19.55 10.23 -26.26
CA GLU A 668 20.06 10.78 -25.01
C GLU A 668 19.64 9.88 -23.81
N LEU A 669 18.38 9.44 -23.74
CA LEU A 669 17.87 8.56 -22.71
C LEU A 669 18.60 7.21 -22.70
N GLU A 670 18.75 6.59 -23.86
CA GLU A 670 19.46 5.31 -24.00
C GLU A 670 20.92 5.41 -23.52
N ASN A 671 21.63 6.45 -23.96
CA ASN A 671 23.03 6.68 -23.58
C ASN A 671 23.18 6.94 -22.05
N ILE A 672 22.30 7.75 -21.46
CA ILE A 672 22.33 8.04 -20.02
C ILE A 672 21.98 6.76 -19.22
N SER A 673 20.98 5.99 -19.66
CA SER A 673 20.59 4.74 -19.00
C SER A 673 21.70 3.68 -19.04
N GLN A 674 22.40 3.53 -20.18
CA GLN A 674 23.54 2.62 -20.30
C GLN A 674 24.69 3.02 -19.36
N LYS A 675 24.98 4.31 -19.28
CA LYS A 675 26.02 4.83 -18.35
C LYS A 675 25.63 4.60 -16.90
N ALA A 676 24.36 4.83 -16.55
CA ALA A 676 23.85 4.60 -15.19
C ALA A 676 23.93 3.13 -14.79
N GLU A 677 23.62 2.20 -15.71
CA GLU A 677 23.64 0.76 -15.45
C GLU A 677 25.03 0.23 -15.05
N ALA A 678 26.10 0.84 -15.55
CA ALA A 678 27.47 0.44 -15.27
C ALA A 678 28.02 0.95 -13.92
N LEU A 679 27.28 1.76 -13.19
CA LEU A 679 27.72 2.36 -11.92
C LEU A 679 27.49 1.42 -10.73
N PRO A 680 28.26 1.58 -9.63
CA PRO A 680 27.96 0.94 -8.35
C PRO A 680 26.57 1.33 -7.83
N LEU A 681 25.96 0.51 -6.98
CA LEU A 681 24.55 0.59 -6.60
C LEU A 681 24.09 1.99 -6.16
N ASN A 682 24.79 2.65 -5.26
CA ASN A 682 24.42 3.99 -4.76
C ASN A 682 24.48 5.05 -5.88
N GLU A 683 25.58 5.05 -6.66
CA GLU A 683 25.75 5.97 -7.79
C GLU A 683 24.75 5.67 -8.91
N LYS A 684 24.47 4.38 -9.14
CA LYS A 684 23.46 3.90 -10.09
C LYS A 684 22.09 4.44 -9.73
N ALA A 685 21.64 4.26 -8.48
CA ALA A 685 20.35 4.76 -8.04
C ALA A 685 20.26 6.29 -8.14
N ALA A 686 21.33 7.02 -7.79
CA ALA A 686 21.40 8.46 -7.96
C ALA A 686 21.30 8.87 -9.42
N ALA A 687 22.03 8.21 -10.33
CA ALA A 687 21.98 8.50 -11.76
C ALA A 687 20.58 8.22 -12.36
N TYR A 688 19.92 7.14 -11.93
CA TYR A 688 18.55 6.88 -12.36
C TYR A 688 17.59 7.95 -11.87
N CYS A 689 17.66 8.34 -10.59
CA CYS A 689 16.80 9.35 -10.00
C CYS A 689 16.98 10.75 -10.61
N GLU A 690 18.25 11.18 -10.75
CA GLU A 690 18.59 12.56 -11.07
C GLU A 690 18.74 12.84 -12.57
N LYS A 691 19.05 11.82 -13.36
CA LYS A 691 19.33 11.97 -14.80
C LYS A 691 18.34 11.21 -15.67
N VAL A 692 18.07 9.94 -15.37
CA VAL A 692 17.19 9.11 -16.21
C VAL A 692 15.72 9.52 -16.06
N VAL A 693 15.19 9.67 -14.84
CA VAL A 693 13.79 10.08 -14.60
C VAL A 693 13.45 11.42 -15.28
N PRO A 694 14.23 12.50 -15.14
CA PRO A 694 13.96 13.74 -15.86
C PRO A 694 14.01 13.57 -17.38
N LYS A 695 14.96 12.78 -17.90
CA LYS A 695 15.07 12.51 -19.33
C LYS A 695 13.89 11.70 -19.88
N CYS A 696 13.36 10.74 -19.11
CA CYS A 696 12.11 10.06 -19.44
C CYS A 696 10.94 11.05 -19.57
N ALA A 697 10.84 12.02 -18.65
CA ALA A 697 9.79 13.03 -18.69
C ALA A 697 9.90 13.95 -19.92
N GLU A 698 11.12 14.41 -20.25
CA GLU A 698 11.37 15.19 -21.46
C GLU A 698 11.02 14.41 -22.74
N PHE A 699 11.45 13.16 -22.84
CA PHE A 699 11.15 12.30 -23.97
C PHE A 699 9.66 12.03 -24.12
N ARG A 700 8.96 11.79 -23.03
CA ARG A 700 7.51 11.63 -23.02
C ARG A 700 6.78 12.82 -23.60
N GLN A 701 7.16 14.05 -23.25
CA GLN A 701 6.51 15.27 -23.73
C GLN A 701 6.52 15.33 -25.28
N GLU A 702 7.63 15.01 -25.91
CA GLU A 702 7.74 15.02 -27.38
C GLU A 702 6.88 13.93 -28.03
N VAL A 703 6.87 12.73 -27.44
CA VAL A 703 6.05 11.62 -27.95
C VAL A 703 4.55 11.90 -27.77
N ASP A 704 4.15 12.51 -26.68
CA ASP A 704 2.76 12.90 -26.41
C ASP A 704 2.30 13.98 -27.42
N ILE A 705 3.20 14.88 -27.90
CA ILE A 705 2.94 15.79 -29.02
C ILE A 705 2.71 15.02 -30.31
N ILE A 706 3.57 14.05 -30.65
CA ILE A 706 3.40 13.21 -31.84
C ILE A 706 2.03 12.52 -31.83
N GLU A 707 1.55 12.03 -30.69
CA GLU A 707 0.22 11.40 -30.55
C GLU A 707 -0.90 12.34 -30.98
N THR A 708 -0.77 13.66 -30.80
CA THR A 708 -1.77 14.64 -31.20
C THR A 708 -1.75 15.00 -32.67
N LEU A 709 -0.59 14.82 -33.34
CA LEU A 709 -0.38 15.17 -34.73
C LEU A 709 -0.63 14.02 -35.72
N VAL A 710 -0.64 12.77 -35.24
CA VAL A 710 -0.81 11.57 -36.06
C VAL A 710 -2.29 11.21 -36.18
N ASP A 711 -2.72 10.76 -37.38
CA ASP A 711 -4.06 10.27 -37.65
C ASP A 711 -4.46 9.17 -36.67
N ASN A 712 -5.64 9.33 -36.09
CA ASN A 712 -6.21 8.37 -35.14
C ASN A 712 -6.33 6.94 -35.73
N ALA A 713 -6.51 6.81 -37.04
CA ALA A 713 -6.55 5.50 -37.72
C ALA A 713 -5.18 4.82 -37.81
N LEU A 714 -4.10 5.60 -37.83
CA LEU A 714 -2.74 5.09 -37.88
C LEU A 714 -2.20 4.78 -36.48
N TRP A 715 -2.59 5.57 -35.49
CA TRP A 715 -2.10 5.40 -34.10
C TRP A 715 -2.55 4.07 -33.49
N GLN A 716 -1.59 3.24 -33.07
CA GLN A 716 -1.88 1.86 -32.62
C GLN A 716 -2.11 1.73 -31.13
N LEU A 717 -1.52 2.61 -30.32
CA LEU A 717 -1.64 2.55 -28.85
C LEU A 717 -3.00 3.07 -28.38
N PRO A 718 -3.69 2.37 -27.47
CA PRO A 718 -4.86 2.91 -26.80
C PRO A 718 -4.59 4.26 -26.14
N LYS A 719 -5.45 5.23 -26.40
CA LYS A 719 -5.37 6.60 -25.90
C LYS A 719 -6.02 6.71 -24.52
N TYR A 720 -5.65 7.71 -23.74
CA TYR A 720 -6.22 7.92 -22.39
C TYR A 720 -7.74 7.99 -22.39
N ARG A 721 -8.37 8.65 -23.38
CA ARG A 721 -9.84 8.68 -23.52
C ARG A 721 -10.48 7.29 -23.68
N GLU A 722 -9.73 6.31 -24.17
CA GLU A 722 -10.20 4.93 -24.34
C GLU A 722 -9.95 4.11 -23.08
N LEU A 723 -8.75 4.23 -22.50
CA LEU A 723 -8.40 3.51 -21.28
C LEU A 723 -9.23 3.94 -20.06
N LEU A 724 -9.53 5.23 -19.93
CA LEU A 724 -10.19 5.79 -18.76
C LEU A 724 -11.72 5.79 -18.83
N PHE A 725 -12.31 5.78 -20.05
CA PHE A 725 -13.74 6.00 -20.21
C PHE A 725 -14.52 4.84 -20.84
N MET A 726 -13.84 3.85 -21.42
CA MET A 726 -14.49 2.76 -22.16
C MET A 726 -14.49 1.41 -21.40
N VAL A 727 -14.76 1.41 -20.11
CA VAL A 727 -14.90 0.18 -19.29
C VAL A 727 -16.38 -0.14 -19.08
#